data_e8b3b17eee9427539f22d1cb2069af5d
#
_entry.id   e8b3b17eee9427539f22d1cb2069af5d
#
_cell.length_a   1.000
_cell.length_b   1.000
_cell.length_c   1.000
_cell.angle_alpha   90.00
_cell.angle_beta   90.00
_cell.angle_gamma   90.00
#
_symmetry.space_group_name_H-M   'P 1'
#
loop_
_entity.id
_entity.type
_entity.pdbx_description
1 polymer ?
#
loop_
_entity_poly.entity_id
_entity_poly.type
_entity_poly.pdbx_seq_one_letter_code
_entity_poly.pdbx_strand_id
1 'polypeptide(L)'
;MLNTHIRKLKVFIIAVLILSGCATIANLDLNKLYGDENSENRASANIEQASSPSSASQFFEDDVAPIIEQRCVVCHACYDAPCQLKMSSPEGIERGANKEKVYHGDRLLAATPNRLFMDALNPIAWRERGFYPVLNERQQNPVANTQASVLAKMLQLKQQHPLPKDKLLDDRFDVSIDRSQECPTIQEFSAYADSQPFAGMPYALPELTSDEHNTLMTWIEQGAYMPNRAPISAEQQQAVDNLEGFLNADSLNMQLSARYIYEHLFTTHLYFKELVEPHTQPQFYNLVRSRTPIGEPIDIIASRRPFDKPDVSRVYYRLQPVVSTIVTKTHQPYAIDKSLLDKWQSWFVDAEYNVISMPSYEPEVAANPLIAFAQLPVNARYRFMLERAQNTIMGYIKGPVCRGQVALNVINDHFWVYFVEPEVATSPELNAFYESQRDNLRLPAEQESTALAVNWVEYAKRQGDYVRARHKFMNSAVEGGQQLSIDDIWNGDGNNDNASLTIFRHFDNASVIKGLVGAPPKTAWVIDYPLLERVHYLLVAGFDVYGNYGHQLLTRLYMDFLRLEGEANFLAFLPPKSRSEVHKSWYQKAGPELTSFMQGKVNKFDQPSGIEFTTKNYKEELFDMFAEHLKSVQPNEYKIKDSKLSHNNKALLAELNKLQGFSASILPELSMIMVELENSDTPEIFTLVRNSAHYNVNSLFFEEDNRDFQNDNVTLVHGLLGSYPDVFWHVKEADIAKLVAKAQEIKT
;
A
#
# COMPACT_ATOMS: atom_id res chain seq x y z
N MET A 1 37.59 13.25 51.75
CA MET A 1 36.93 12.81 50.51
C MET A 1 35.55 12.15 50.75
N LEU A 2 35.35 11.37 51.79
CA LEU A 2 34.07 10.67 52.06
C LEU A 2 32.87 11.62 52.28
N ASN A 3 33.06 12.71 52.98
CA ASN A 3 31.99 13.68 53.27
C ASN A 3 31.47 14.47 52.06
N THR A 4 32.30 14.64 51.03
CA THR A 4 31.94 15.36 49.80
C THR A 4 31.07 14.48 48.89
N HIS A 5 31.31 13.17 48.89
CA HIS A 5 30.49 12.21 48.10
C HIS A 5 29.10 11.99 48.74
N ILE A 6 29.01 11.94 50.08
CA ILE A 6 27.74 11.82 50.77
C ILE A 6 26.88 13.07 50.56
N ARG A 7 27.49 14.26 50.54
CA ARG A 7 26.76 15.51 50.25
C ARG A 7 26.25 15.59 48.84
N LYS A 8 27.05 15.16 47.84
CA LYS A 8 26.63 15.07 46.43
C LYS A 8 25.53 14.03 46.21
N LEU A 9 25.62 12.87 46.88
CA LEU A 9 24.58 11.83 46.81
C LEU A 9 23.27 12.31 47.45
N LYS A 10 23.29 13.02 48.57
CA LYS A 10 22.06 13.60 49.16
C LYS A 10 21.42 14.67 48.29
N VAL A 11 22.22 15.54 47.65
CA VAL A 11 21.71 16.54 46.71
C VAL A 11 21.12 15.88 45.44
N PHE A 12 21.74 14.82 44.97
CA PHE A 12 21.22 14.06 43.80
C PHE A 12 19.90 13.34 44.12
N ILE A 13 19.80 12.70 45.31
CA ILE A 13 18.56 12.06 45.79
C ILE A 13 17.44 13.09 45.98
N ILE A 14 17.73 14.27 46.52
CA ILE A 14 16.76 15.35 46.69
C ILE A 14 16.34 15.90 45.31
N ALA A 15 17.25 16.05 44.37
CA ALA A 15 16.94 16.49 43.01
C ALA A 15 16.06 15.47 42.25
N VAL A 16 16.32 14.16 42.42
CA VAL A 16 15.50 13.08 41.82
C VAL A 16 14.11 13.06 42.48
N LEU A 17 14.00 13.28 43.79
CA LEU A 17 12.71 13.34 44.47
C LEU A 17 11.89 14.58 44.10
N ILE A 18 12.54 15.72 43.80
CA ILE A 18 11.86 16.94 43.35
C ILE A 18 11.38 16.77 41.90
N LEU A 19 12.18 16.14 41.01
CA LEU A 19 11.80 15.87 39.63
C LEU A 19 10.65 14.83 39.51
N SER A 20 10.63 13.82 40.39
CA SER A 20 9.51 12.87 40.47
C SER A 20 8.23 13.52 41.03
N GLY A 21 8.38 14.56 41.90
CA GLY A 21 7.25 15.25 42.49
C GLY A 21 6.47 16.16 41.54
N CYS A 22 7.13 16.76 40.52
CA CYS A 22 6.44 17.67 39.59
C CYS A 22 5.46 16.94 38.68
N ALA A 23 5.83 15.77 38.13
CA ALA A 23 4.92 14.99 37.27
C ALA A 23 3.72 14.42 38.06
N THR A 24 3.96 14.04 39.34
CA THR A 24 2.91 13.52 40.23
C THR A 24 1.95 14.63 40.67
N ILE A 25 2.44 15.86 40.85
CA ILE A 25 1.62 17.01 41.27
C ILE A 25 0.68 17.46 40.15
N ALA A 26 1.15 17.47 38.87
CA ALA A 26 0.29 17.82 37.73
C ALA A 26 -0.85 16.81 37.54
N ASN A 27 -0.59 15.52 37.70
CA ASN A 27 -1.61 14.47 37.68
C ASN A 27 -2.63 14.55 38.81
N LEU A 28 -2.16 14.85 40.01
CA LEU A 28 -3.02 15.04 41.16
C LEU A 28 -3.96 16.24 41.00
N ASP A 29 -3.53 17.30 40.32
CA ASP A 29 -4.35 18.49 40.08
C ASP A 29 -5.49 18.23 39.12
N LEU A 30 -5.25 17.51 38.00
CA LEU A 30 -6.31 17.17 37.03
C LEU A 30 -7.34 16.21 37.62
N ASN A 31 -6.90 15.17 38.35
CA ASN A 31 -7.81 14.26 39.06
C ASN A 31 -8.62 14.97 40.12
N LYS A 32 -8.00 15.91 40.83
CA LYS A 32 -8.67 16.71 41.86
C LYS A 32 -9.70 17.69 41.28
N LEU A 33 -9.39 18.25 40.09
CA LEU A 33 -10.25 19.26 39.48
C LEU A 33 -11.39 18.65 38.68
N TYR A 34 -11.15 17.55 37.96
CA TYR A 34 -12.06 17.00 36.96
C TYR A 34 -12.40 15.52 37.18
N GLY A 35 -11.96 14.91 38.30
CA GLY A 35 -12.17 13.49 38.57
C GLY A 35 -11.17 12.58 37.89
N ASP A 36 -11.23 11.28 38.19
CA ASP A 36 -10.34 10.26 37.64
C ASP A 36 -10.63 9.99 36.19
N GLU A 37 -9.58 9.68 35.42
CA GLU A 37 -9.67 9.31 34.03
C GLU A 37 -10.27 7.90 33.90
N ASN A 38 -11.40 7.80 33.22
CA ASN A 38 -12.09 6.54 32.95
C ASN A 38 -12.88 6.66 31.62
N SER A 39 -12.58 5.79 30.67
CA SER A 39 -13.26 5.78 29.37
C SER A 39 -14.77 5.56 29.45
N GLU A 40 -15.28 4.94 30.51
CA GLU A 40 -16.71 4.75 30.75
C GLU A 40 -17.47 6.08 30.96
N ASN A 41 -16.81 7.11 31.51
CA ASN A 41 -17.42 8.43 31.70
C ASN A 41 -17.85 9.04 30.36
N ARG A 42 -16.98 8.95 29.37
CA ARG A 42 -17.25 9.45 28.02
C ARG A 42 -18.25 8.56 27.27
N ALA A 43 -18.12 7.23 27.38
CA ALA A 43 -19.07 6.30 26.77
C ALA A 43 -20.49 6.51 27.26
N SER A 44 -20.68 6.72 28.56
CA SER A 44 -21.98 6.99 29.16
C SER A 44 -22.59 8.31 28.66
N ALA A 45 -21.80 9.38 28.57
CA ALA A 45 -22.26 10.67 28.05
C ALA A 45 -22.65 10.59 26.56
N ASN A 46 -21.92 9.82 25.76
CA ASN A 46 -22.27 9.58 24.35
C ASN A 46 -23.61 8.83 24.21
N ILE A 47 -23.90 7.86 25.07
CA ILE A 47 -25.19 7.14 25.08
C ILE A 47 -26.34 8.09 25.44
N GLU A 48 -26.16 8.99 26.39
CA GLU A 48 -27.16 9.98 26.75
C GLU A 48 -27.45 10.95 25.58
N GLN A 49 -26.42 11.41 24.90
CA GLN A 49 -26.58 12.25 23.71
C GLN A 49 -27.22 11.51 22.53
N ALA A 50 -26.95 10.23 22.35
CA ALA A 50 -27.56 9.39 21.32
C ALA A 50 -29.07 9.19 21.51
N SER A 51 -29.56 9.34 22.74
CA SER A 51 -31.01 9.29 23.02
C SER A 51 -31.76 10.56 22.58
N SER A 52 -31.07 11.65 22.19
CA SER A 52 -31.64 12.89 21.62
C SER A 52 -30.97 13.21 20.27
N PRO A 53 -31.13 12.39 19.24
CA PRO A 53 -30.15 12.23 18.18
C PRO A 53 -30.08 13.35 17.13
N SER A 54 -31.05 14.24 16.99
CA SER A 54 -31.12 15.00 15.74
C SER A 54 -30.13 16.14 15.57
N SER A 55 -29.81 16.90 16.62
CA SER A 55 -28.97 18.08 16.48
C SER A 55 -27.46 17.81 16.63
N ALA A 56 -27.06 16.92 17.54
CA ALA A 56 -25.65 16.63 17.76
C ALA A 56 -25.04 15.77 16.66
N SER A 57 -25.81 14.80 16.13
CA SER A 57 -25.39 13.99 14.97
C SER A 57 -25.23 14.86 13.74
N GLN A 58 -26.23 15.70 13.46
CA GLN A 58 -26.19 16.59 12.31
C GLN A 58 -25.04 17.61 12.43
N PHE A 59 -24.80 18.19 13.60
CA PHE A 59 -23.66 19.08 13.82
C PHE A 59 -22.32 18.40 13.56
N PHE A 60 -22.18 17.12 13.98
CA PHE A 60 -20.95 16.39 13.66
C PHE A 60 -20.82 16.14 12.15
N GLU A 61 -21.86 15.65 11.51
CA GLU A 61 -21.83 15.27 10.08
C GLU A 61 -21.69 16.48 9.16
N ASP A 62 -22.41 17.56 9.41
CA ASP A 62 -22.45 18.72 8.50
C ASP A 62 -21.31 19.70 8.76
N ASP A 63 -20.88 19.89 10.01
CA ASP A 63 -19.94 20.96 10.37
C ASP A 63 -18.58 20.45 10.84
N VAL A 64 -18.52 19.37 11.64
CA VAL A 64 -17.25 18.90 12.27
C VAL A 64 -16.50 17.94 11.38
N ALA A 65 -17.14 16.90 10.85
CA ALA A 65 -16.50 15.87 10.05
C ALA A 65 -15.79 16.43 8.81
N PRO A 66 -16.37 17.38 8.04
CA PRO A 66 -15.67 17.99 6.91
C PRO A 66 -14.38 18.71 7.29
N ILE A 67 -14.34 19.37 8.46
CA ILE A 67 -13.10 20.02 8.96
C ILE A 67 -12.05 18.97 9.29
N ILE A 68 -12.44 17.89 10.01
CA ILE A 68 -11.54 16.79 10.35
C ILE A 68 -10.98 16.15 9.07
N GLU A 69 -11.84 15.87 8.09
CA GLU A 69 -11.43 15.26 6.83
C GLU A 69 -10.45 16.13 6.05
N GLN A 70 -10.70 17.43 5.94
CA GLN A 70 -9.86 18.33 5.16
C GLN A 70 -8.58 18.73 5.88
N ARG A 71 -8.58 18.85 7.22
CA ARG A 71 -7.50 19.48 7.98
C ARG A 71 -6.66 18.47 8.81
N CYS A 72 -7.19 17.30 9.12
CA CYS A 72 -6.55 16.34 10.04
C CYS A 72 -6.22 15.01 9.35
N VAL A 73 -7.15 14.47 8.55
CA VAL A 73 -7.06 13.13 7.95
C VAL A 73 -5.84 13.03 7.02
N VAL A 74 -5.42 14.11 6.37
CA VAL A 74 -4.23 14.13 5.50
C VAL A 74 -2.97 13.53 6.16
N CYS A 75 -2.80 13.72 7.48
CA CYS A 75 -1.71 13.15 8.26
C CYS A 75 -2.16 11.99 9.18
N HIS A 76 -3.45 12.00 9.61
CA HIS A 76 -4.00 11.12 10.63
C HIS A 76 -4.97 10.06 10.08
N ALA A 77 -4.78 9.63 8.84
CA ALA A 77 -5.64 8.60 8.23
C ALA A 77 -5.07 7.19 8.34
N CYS A 78 -3.77 7.05 8.23
CA CYS A 78 -3.11 5.74 8.17
C CYS A 78 -2.86 5.14 9.55
N TYR A 79 -2.64 3.83 9.62
CA TYR A 79 -2.26 3.19 10.88
C TYR A 79 -0.89 3.64 11.40
N ASP A 80 0.01 4.10 10.52
CA ASP A 80 1.30 4.73 10.85
C ASP A 80 1.20 6.28 10.95
N ALA A 81 0.03 6.80 11.27
CA ALA A 81 -0.17 8.21 11.52
C ALA A 81 0.72 8.71 12.68
N PRO A 82 1.07 10.00 12.74
CA PRO A 82 1.77 10.55 13.88
C PRO A 82 1.06 10.20 15.19
N CYS A 83 1.83 9.73 16.17
CA CYS A 83 1.32 9.22 17.46
C CYS A 83 0.27 8.10 17.32
N GLN A 84 0.26 7.39 16.22
CA GLN A 84 -0.77 6.40 15.87
C GLN A 84 -2.22 6.94 15.98
N LEU A 85 -2.40 8.25 16.10
CA LEU A 85 -3.72 8.87 16.18
C LEU A 85 -4.41 8.80 14.81
N LYS A 86 -5.45 8.00 14.71
CA LYS A 86 -6.22 7.83 13.48
C LYS A 86 -7.52 8.63 13.55
N MET A 87 -7.60 9.71 12.78
CA MET A 87 -8.77 10.61 12.77
C MET A 87 -9.72 10.34 11.59
N SER A 88 -9.50 9.28 10.83
CA SER A 88 -10.33 8.88 9.68
C SER A 88 -11.62 8.14 10.08
N SER A 89 -11.88 7.99 11.38
CA SER A 89 -13.12 7.43 11.91
C SER A 89 -13.32 7.81 13.38
N PRO A 90 -14.57 7.83 13.88
CA PRO A 90 -14.89 8.03 15.29
C PRO A 90 -14.10 7.10 16.22
N GLU A 91 -14.06 5.82 15.90
CA GLU A 91 -13.36 4.81 16.72
C GLU A 91 -11.85 5.05 16.77
N GLY A 92 -11.27 5.64 15.71
CA GLY A 92 -9.86 6.03 15.70
C GLY A 92 -9.56 7.19 16.62
N ILE A 93 -10.46 8.18 16.73
CA ILE A 93 -10.36 9.30 17.66
C ILE A 93 -10.56 8.78 19.10
N GLU A 94 -11.55 7.90 19.34
CA GLU A 94 -11.79 7.26 20.64
C GLU A 94 -10.61 6.38 21.09
N ARG A 95 -9.97 5.68 20.15
CA ARG A 95 -8.74 4.93 20.43
C ARG A 95 -7.68 5.82 21.06
N GLY A 96 -7.57 7.07 20.59
CA GLY A 96 -6.57 8.02 21.05
C GLY A 96 -5.19 7.80 20.41
N ALA A 97 -4.15 8.23 21.13
CA ALA A 97 -2.78 8.26 20.64
C ALA A 97 -1.85 7.30 21.41
N ASN A 98 -0.71 6.95 20.79
CA ASN A 98 0.34 6.11 21.35
C ASN A 98 1.71 6.69 21.00
N LYS A 99 2.69 6.56 21.89
CA LYS A 99 4.06 7.06 21.69
C LYS A 99 4.92 6.17 20.80
N GLU A 100 4.57 4.89 20.67
CA GLU A 100 5.32 3.94 19.87
C GLU A 100 5.12 4.19 18.38
N LYS A 101 6.16 3.94 17.58
CA LYS A 101 6.08 3.95 16.12
C LYS A 101 5.63 2.57 15.63
N VAL A 102 4.66 2.52 14.73
CA VAL A 102 4.26 1.27 14.07
C VAL A 102 5.39 0.77 13.18
N TYR A 103 5.89 1.61 12.31
CA TYR A 103 7.02 1.29 11.44
C TYR A 103 8.32 1.82 12.06
N HIS A 104 9.24 0.91 12.33
CA HIS A 104 10.53 1.23 12.89
C HIS A 104 11.59 0.29 12.29
N GLY A 105 12.40 0.83 11.36
CA GLY A 105 13.30 0.04 10.53
C GLY A 105 14.43 -0.68 11.27
N ASP A 106 14.77 -0.25 12.49
CA ASP A 106 15.87 -0.76 13.30
C ASP A 106 15.44 -1.51 14.57
N ARG A 107 14.11 -1.77 14.75
CA ARG A 107 13.67 -2.51 15.94
C ARG A 107 14.18 -3.95 15.92
N LEU A 108 14.65 -4.41 17.09
CA LEU A 108 15.19 -5.76 17.28
C LEU A 108 14.13 -6.82 17.57
N LEU A 109 13.03 -6.44 18.20
CA LEU A 109 11.91 -7.31 18.52
C LEU A 109 10.66 -6.87 17.78
N ALA A 110 9.84 -7.82 17.35
CA ALA A 110 8.55 -7.50 16.75
C ALA A 110 7.64 -6.76 17.72
N ALA A 111 6.95 -5.71 17.25
CA ALA A 111 5.98 -4.97 18.05
C ALA A 111 4.63 -5.71 18.11
N THR A 112 3.83 -5.39 19.11
CA THR A 112 2.44 -5.87 19.19
C THR A 112 1.57 -5.16 18.15
N PRO A 113 0.77 -5.86 17.36
CA PRO A 113 -0.15 -5.23 16.40
C PRO A 113 -1.17 -4.34 17.10
N ASN A 114 -1.44 -3.17 16.51
CA ASN A 114 -2.35 -2.14 17.03
C ASN A 114 -3.33 -1.66 15.94
N ARG A 115 -3.87 -2.58 15.14
CA ARG A 115 -4.75 -2.25 14.02
C ARG A 115 -6.15 -1.97 14.53
N LEU A 116 -6.64 -0.78 14.20
CA LEU A 116 -8.01 -0.39 14.50
C LEU A 116 -9.00 -1.38 13.83
N PHE A 117 -10.07 -1.73 14.52
CA PHE A 117 -11.09 -2.72 14.13
C PHE A 117 -10.63 -4.19 14.10
N MET A 118 -9.40 -4.49 14.49
CA MET A 118 -8.86 -5.85 14.50
C MET A 118 -8.31 -6.28 15.86
N ASP A 119 -7.37 -5.54 16.42
CA ASP A 119 -6.58 -5.98 17.57
C ASP A 119 -7.21 -5.58 18.92
N ALA A 120 -8.09 -4.57 18.92
CA ALA A 120 -8.98 -4.20 20.00
C ALA A 120 -10.20 -3.44 19.46
N LEU A 121 -11.35 -3.53 20.17
CA LEU A 121 -12.64 -3.06 19.65
C LEU A 121 -13.27 -1.97 20.52
N ASN A 122 -12.67 -1.62 21.66
CA ASN A 122 -13.21 -0.62 22.58
C ASN A 122 -12.10 0.18 23.27
N PRO A 123 -12.41 1.37 23.83
CA PRO A 123 -11.42 2.23 24.45
C PRO A 123 -10.67 1.58 25.62
N ILE A 124 -11.33 0.78 26.46
CA ILE A 124 -10.69 0.10 27.62
C ILE A 124 -9.54 -0.78 27.14
N ALA A 125 -9.81 -1.66 26.16
CA ALA A 125 -8.79 -2.54 25.59
C ALA A 125 -7.64 -1.75 24.93
N TRP A 126 -7.91 -0.57 24.38
CA TRP A 126 -6.87 0.30 23.86
C TRP A 126 -6.03 0.96 24.96
N ARG A 127 -6.62 1.34 26.10
CA ARG A 127 -5.85 1.84 27.27
C ARG A 127 -4.89 0.78 27.80
N GLU A 128 -5.32 -0.49 27.87
CA GLU A 128 -4.47 -1.62 28.23
C GLU A 128 -3.28 -1.82 27.27
N ARG A 129 -3.41 -1.39 26.01
CA ARG A 129 -2.36 -1.43 24.98
C ARG A 129 -1.49 -0.16 24.95
N GLY A 130 -1.59 0.71 25.94
CA GLY A 130 -0.77 1.93 26.05
C GLY A 130 -1.25 3.11 25.21
N PHE A 131 -2.45 3.06 24.64
CA PHE A 131 -3.07 4.24 24.06
C PHE A 131 -3.62 5.14 25.15
N TYR A 132 -3.42 6.44 25.00
CA TYR A 132 -3.98 7.45 25.91
C TYR A 132 -5.03 8.31 25.17
N PRO A 133 -6.04 8.83 25.92
CA PRO A 133 -7.11 9.60 25.29
C PRO A 133 -6.61 10.94 24.77
N VAL A 134 -7.11 11.35 23.61
CA VAL A 134 -6.95 12.70 23.07
C VAL A 134 -8.15 13.60 23.37
N LEU A 135 -9.28 13.00 23.70
CA LEU A 135 -10.48 13.68 24.22
C LEU A 135 -10.60 13.44 25.73
N ASN A 136 -11.41 14.25 26.42
CA ASN A 136 -11.60 14.12 27.86
C ASN A 136 -12.31 12.81 28.25
N GLU A 137 -11.71 12.02 29.13
CA GLU A 137 -12.31 10.83 29.76
C GLU A 137 -12.58 11.00 31.27
N ARG A 138 -12.65 12.24 31.76
CA ARG A 138 -12.97 12.60 33.13
C ARG A 138 -14.45 13.05 33.23
N GLN A 139 -14.79 13.87 34.22
CA GLN A 139 -16.14 14.47 34.31
C GLN A 139 -16.48 15.19 32.99
N GLN A 140 -17.67 14.92 32.48
CA GLN A 140 -18.15 15.47 31.23
C GLN A 140 -18.86 16.81 31.49
N ASN A 141 -18.15 17.91 31.31
CA ASN A 141 -18.65 19.28 31.32
C ASN A 141 -17.77 20.18 30.46
N PRO A 142 -18.25 21.33 29.98
CA PRO A 142 -17.52 22.15 28.99
C PRO A 142 -16.10 22.52 29.39
N VAL A 143 -15.87 22.83 30.68
CA VAL A 143 -14.54 23.21 31.18
C VAL A 143 -13.60 22.00 31.22
N ALA A 144 -14.03 20.87 31.74
CA ALA A 144 -13.22 19.66 31.80
C ALA A 144 -12.96 19.13 30.37
N ASN A 145 -13.97 19.14 29.48
CA ASN A 145 -13.85 18.71 28.10
C ASN A 145 -12.76 19.47 27.34
N THR A 146 -12.62 20.77 27.59
CA THR A 146 -11.57 21.60 26.98
C THR A 146 -10.22 21.47 27.71
N GLN A 147 -10.20 21.47 29.03
CA GLN A 147 -8.96 21.53 29.82
C GLN A 147 -8.24 20.18 29.87
N ALA A 148 -8.97 19.07 29.84
CA ALA A 148 -8.42 17.72 29.90
C ALA A 148 -8.33 17.02 28.52
N SER A 149 -8.51 17.74 27.41
CA SER A 149 -8.39 17.23 26.05
C SER A 149 -7.07 17.65 25.40
N VAL A 150 -6.23 16.68 25.03
CA VAL A 150 -5.01 16.92 24.26
C VAL A 150 -5.33 17.56 22.90
N LEU A 151 -6.41 17.12 22.26
CA LEU A 151 -6.84 17.67 20.98
C LEU A 151 -7.17 19.15 21.10
N ALA A 152 -7.97 19.55 22.10
CA ALA A 152 -8.28 20.97 22.36
C ALA A 152 -7.01 21.78 22.58
N LYS A 153 -6.08 21.28 23.40
CA LYS A 153 -4.82 21.95 23.69
C LYS A 153 -3.93 22.12 22.46
N MET A 154 -3.87 21.11 21.58
CA MET A 154 -3.11 21.19 20.33
C MET A 154 -3.70 22.24 19.36
N LEU A 155 -5.03 22.31 19.25
CA LEU A 155 -5.70 23.33 18.46
C LEU A 155 -5.45 24.75 19.01
N GLN A 156 -5.56 24.93 20.34
CA GLN A 156 -5.26 26.20 21.00
C GLN A 156 -3.79 26.63 20.82
N LEU A 157 -2.84 25.69 20.95
CA LEU A 157 -1.42 25.95 20.75
C LEU A 157 -1.13 26.49 19.34
N LYS A 158 -1.77 25.92 18.33
CA LYS A 158 -1.63 26.39 16.95
C LYS A 158 -2.15 27.80 16.75
N GLN A 159 -3.29 28.14 17.33
CA GLN A 159 -3.87 29.50 17.27
C GLN A 159 -3.00 30.54 18.01
N GLN A 160 -2.36 30.14 19.09
CA GLN A 160 -1.43 31.01 19.84
C GLN A 160 -0.11 31.22 19.09
N HIS A 161 0.33 30.22 18.33
CA HIS A 161 1.59 30.22 17.59
C HIS A 161 1.35 29.84 16.11
N PRO A 162 0.72 30.73 15.32
CA PRO A 162 0.46 30.47 13.89
C PRO A 162 1.78 30.37 13.14
N LEU A 163 1.72 29.76 11.94
CA LEU A 163 2.88 29.70 11.06
C LEU A 163 3.36 31.10 10.69
N PRO A 164 4.68 31.31 10.58
CA PRO A 164 5.24 32.51 9.96
C PRO A 164 4.64 32.70 8.56
N LYS A 165 4.38 33.95 8.19
CA LYS A 165 3.82 34.28 6.86
C LYS A 165 4.87 34.23 5.74
N ASP A 166 5.98 33.56 5.97
CA ASP A 166 7.03 33.39 4.97
C ASP A 166 6.59 32.34 3.92
N LYS A 167 7.18 32.45 2.74
CA LYS A 167 6.78 31.62 1.59
C LYS A 167 7.20 30.15 1.71
N LEU A 168 8.21 29.84 2.52
CA LEU A 168 8.76 28.51 2.72
C LEU A 168 8.71 28.16 4.21
N LEU A 169 8.46 26.89 4.49
CA LEU A 169 8.59 26.36 5.85
C LEU A 169 10.07 26.40 6.28
N ASP A 170 10.29 26.77 7.53
CA ASP A 170 11.58 26.75 8.17
C ASP A 170 12.00 25.29 8.46
N ASP A 171 13.30 25.00 8.47
CA ASP A 171 13.89 23.66 8.72
C ASP A 171 13.49 23.05 10.09
N ARG A 172 12.93 23.85 10.99
CA ARG A 172 12.36 23.34 12.28
C ARG A 172 11.16 22.41 12.07
N PHE A 173 10.48 22.49 10.92
CA PHE A 173 9.33 21.66 10.60
C PHE A 173 9.78 20.39 9.89
N ASP A 174 10.03 19.33 10.65
CA ASP A 174 10.35 18.03 10.10
C ASP A 174 9.08 17.32 9.63
N VAL A 175 8.86 17.31 8.32
CA VAL A 175 7.78 16.59 7.62
C VAL A 175 8.28 15.37 6.87
N SER A 176 9.55 14.99 7.08
CA SER A 176 10.18 13.85 6.42
C SER A 176 9.50 12.51 6.80
N ILE A 177 9.78 11.49 6.03
CA ILE A 177 9.29 10.13 6.31
C ILE A 177 9.83 9.61 7.64
N ASP A 178 11.10 9.95 7.97
CA ASP A 178 11.77 9.51 9.20
C ASP A 178 11.61 10.48 10.37
N ARG A 179 10.69 11.45 10.25
CA ARG A 179 10.47 12.50 11.23
C ARG A 179 10.45 11.95 12.66
N SER A 180 11.05 12.70 13.54
CA SER A 180 10.83 12.53 14.98
C SER A 180 9.38 12.88 15.30
N GLN A 181 8.81 12.19 16.29
CA GLN A 181 7.47 12.53 16.79
C GLN A 181 7.50 12.64 18.30
N GLU A 182 6.92 13.69 18.81
CA GLU A 182 6.65 13.88 20.24
C GLU A 182 5.15 13.82 20.46
N CYS A 183 4.72 12.93 21.33
CA CYS A 183 3.32 12.59 21.55
C CYS A 183 2.97 12.85 23.01
N PRO A 184 2.62 14.09 23.38
CA PRO A 184 2.35 14.42 24.77
C PRO A 184 1.00 13.85 25.24
N THR A 185 0.97 13.32 26.43
CA THR A 185 -0.27 13.13 27.20
C THR A 185 -0.76 14.46 27.73
N ILE A 186 -1.98 14.52 28.27
CA ILE A 186 -2.50 15.76 28.87
C ILE A 186 -1.62 16.25 30.06
N GLN A 187 -1.00 15.35 30.77
CA GLN A 187 -0.11 15.67 31.88
C GLN A 187 1.22 16.26 31.43
N GLU A 188 1.68 15.86 30.28
CA GLU A 188 2.95 16.32 29.66
C GLU A 188 2.78 17.58 28.82
N PHE A 189 1.54 17.95 28.51
CA PHE A 189 1.24 18.99 27.51
C PHE A 189 1.86 20.35 27.82
N SER A 190 1.87 20.79 29.07
CA SER A 190 2.44 22.10 29.42
C SER A 190 3.93 22.18 29.07
N ALA A 191 4.71 21.16 29.46
CA ALA A 191 6.14 21.10 29.16
C ALA A 191 6.40 20.98 27.65
N TYR A 192 5.54 20.24 26.96
CA TYR A 192 5.58 20.13 25.50
C TYR A 192 5.34 21.49 24.82
N ALA A 193 4.30 22.21 25.22
CA ALA A 193 3.96 23.52 24.63
C ALA A 193 5.08 24.55 24.86
N ASP A 194 5.73 24.53 26.01
CA ASP A 194 6.86 25.40 26.34
C ASP A 194 8.10 25.09 25.48
N SER A 195 8.37 23.78 25.21
CA SER A 195 9.52 23.35 24.42
C SER A 195 9.27 23.40 22.90
N GLN A 196 8.02 23.19 22.46
CA GLN A 196 7.62 23.09 21.07
C GLN A 196 6.44 24.00 20.71
N PRO A 197 6.56 25.33 20.85
CA PRO A 197 5.43 26.24 20.71
C PRO A 197 4.78 26.23 19.31
N PHE A 198 5.53 25.85 18.27
CA PHE A 198 5.02 25.75 16.90
C PHE A 198 4.48 24.37 16.50
N ALA A 199 4.48 23.41 17.42
CA ALA A 199 4.03 22.05 17.15
C ALA A 199 2.53 21.81 17.42
N GLY A 200 1.73 22.87 17.50
CA GLY A 200 0.26 22.79 17.51
C GLY A 200 -0.31 22.25 16.21
N MET A 201 -1.55 21.76 16.24
CA MET A 201 -2.22 21.14 15.10
C MET A 201 -3.17 22.10 14.36
N PRO A 202 -3.20 22.07 13.01
CA PRO A 202 -2.44 21.23 12.07
C PRO A 202 -0.94 21.55 12.03
N TYR A 203 -0.09 20.53 12.19
CA TYR A 203 1.37 20.69 12.16
C TYR A 203 1.86 21.03 10.76
N ALA A 204 2.77 21.99 10.64
CA ALA A 204 3.38 22.44 9.38
C ALA A 204 2.38 22.91 8.29
N LEU A 205 1.10 23.04 8.62
CA LEU A 205 0.04 23.58 7.76
C LEU A 205 -0.47 24.92 8.33
N PRO A 206 -1.14 25.75 7.53
CA PRO A 206 -1.79 26.96 8.02
C PRO A 206 -2.74 26.64 9.19
N GLU A 207 -2.88 27.58 10.12
CA GLU A 207 -3.89 27.53 11.17
C GLU A 207 -5.31 27.35 10.62
N LEU A 208 -6.19 26.81 11.43
CA LEU A 208 -7.62 26.79 11.13
C LEU A 208 -8.16 28.22 11.03
N THR A 209 -9.13 28.43 10.17
CA THR A 209 -9.90 29.67 10.20
C THR A 209 -10.59 29.82 11.55
N SER A 210 -10.99 31.05 11.90
CA SER A 210 -11.71 31.28 13.16
C SER A 210 -12.97 30.44 13.26
N ASP A 211 -13.70 30.25 12.16
CA ASP A 211 -14.91 29.46 12.13
C ASP A 211 -14.63 27.97 12.32
N GLU A 212 -13.67 27.39 11.57
CA GLU A 212 -13.24 25.99 11.75
C GLU A 212 -12.76 25.73 13.18
N HIS A 213 -11.95 26.62 13.75
CA HIS A 213 -11.47 26.49 15.12
C HIS A 213 -12.63 26.53 16.14
N ASN A 214 -13.52 27.50 16.02
CA ASN A 214 -14.66 27.65 16.92
C ASN A 214 -15.61 26.45 16.82
N THR A 215 -15.85 25.93 15.62
CA THR A 215 -16.66 24.72 15.41
C THR A 215 -16.07 23.52 16.14
N LEU A 216 -14.77 23.23 15.96
CA LEU A 216 -14.11 22.12 16.65
C LEU A 216 -14.07 22.33 18.17
N MET A 217 -13.81 23.55 18.64
CA MET A 217 -13.78 23.83 20.09
C MET A 217 -15.18 23.68 20.69
N THR A 218 -16.25 24.14 20.03
CA THR A 218 -17.63 23.97 20.46
C THR A 218 -18.01 22.50 20.53
N TRP A 219 -17.62 21.71 19.50
CA TRP A 219 -17.82 20.27 19.51
C TRP A 219 -17.13 19.60 20.71
N ILE A 220 -15.86 19.95 21.00
CA ILE A 220 -15.14 19.41 22.15
C ILE A 220 -15.79 19.83 23.47
N GLU A 221 -16.17 21.10 23.63
CA GLU A 221 -16.86 21.61 24.82
C GLU A 221 -18.16 20.85 25.12
N GLN A 222 -18.90 20.50 24.08
CA GLN A 222 -20.13 19.73 24.17
C GLN A 222 -19.92 18.23 24.42
N GLY A 223 -18.67 17.77 24.58
CA GLY A 223 -18.30 16.37 24.85
C GLY A 223 -17.88 15.59 23.62
N ALA A 224 -17.67 16.26 22.49
CA ALA A 224 -17.16 15.67 21.24
C ALA A 224 -17.97 14.44 20.80
N TYR A 225 -19.30 14.58 20.73
CA TYR A 225 -20.20 13.52 20.29
C TYR A 225 -19.92 13.12 18.85
N MET A 226 -19.92 11.83 18.59
CA MET A 226 -19.77 11.22 17.27
C MET A 226 -20.90 10.19 17.09
N PRO A 227 -21.74 10.33 16.04
CA PRO A 227 -22.91 9.46 15.86
C PRO A 227 -22.50 8.02 15.53
N ASN A 228 -23.35 7.09 15.91
CA ASN A 228 -23.29 5.74 15.43
C ASN A 228 -23.60 5.69 13.94
N ARG A 229 -22.95 4.80 13.23
CA ARG A 229 -23.15 4.66 11.78
C ARG A 229 -24.48 4.05 11.44
N ALA A 230 -25.03 4.50 10.30
CA ALA A 230 -26.17 3.84 9.70
C ALA A 230 -25.81 2.41 9.27
N PRO A 231 -26.70 1.44 9.43
CA PRO A 231 -26.52 0.11 8.87
C PRO A 231 -26.45 0.18 7.33
N ILE A 232 -25.78 -0.80 6.73
CA ILE A 232 -25.76 -0.95 5.27
C ILE A 232 -27.18 -1.22 4.74
N SER A 233 -27.44 -0.92 3.45
CA SER A 233 -28.75 -1.15 2.86
C SER A 233 -29.13 -2.64 2.80
N ALA A 234 -30.40 -2.95 2.64
CA ALA A 234 -30.87 -4.33 2.51
C ALA A 234 -30.28 -5.03 1.28
N GLU A 235 -30.09 -4.30 0.17
CA GLU A 235 -29.47 -4.81 -1.06
C GLU A 235 -27.99 -5.12 -0.83
N GLN A 236 -27.28 -4.24 -0.12
CA GLN A 236 -25.89 -4.48 0.28
C GLN A 236 -25.78 -5.71 1.19
N GLN A 237 -26.68 -5.83 2.19
CA GLN A 237 -26.70 -6.99 3.09
C GLN A 237 -26.94 -8.29 2.33
N GLN A 238 -27.87 -8.31 1.38
CA GLN A 238 -28.14 -9.49 0.56
C GLN A 238 -26.93 -9.90 -0.29
N ALA A 239 -26.20 -8.95 -0.86
CA ALA A 239 -24.98 -9.21 -1.61
C ALA A 239 -23.86 -9.75 -0.71
N VAL A 240 -23.72 -9.21 0.50
CA VAL A 240 -22.84 -9.73 1.55
C VAL A 240 -23.18 -11.18 1.88
N ASP A 241 -24.46 -11.46 2.19
CA ASP A 241 -24.91 -12.80 2.57
C ASP A 241 -24.66 -13.84 1.46
N ASN A 242 -24.85 -13.45 0.21
CA ASN A 242 -24.58 -14.31 -0.95
C ASN A 242 -23.10 -14.66 -1.08
N LEU A 243 -22.22 -13.67 -0.97
CA LEU A 243 -20.76 -13.90 -1.07
C LEU A 243 -20.24 -14.68 0.15
N GLU A 244 -20.69 -14.35 1.35
CA GLU A 244 -20.35 -15.09 2.56
C GLU A 244 -20.86 -16.56 2.47
N GLY A 245 -22.07 -16.77 1.93
CA GLY A 245 -22.63 -18.12 1.68
C GLY A 245 -21.73 -18.94 0.75
N PHE A 246 -21.23 -18.34 -0.33
CA PHE A 246 -20.28 -18.98 -1.24
C PHE A 246 -18.97 -19.35 -0.52
N LEU A 247 -18.38 -18.43 0.23
CA LEU A 247 -17.07 -18.61 0.88
C LEU A 247 -17.14 -19.60 2.07
N ASN A 248 -18.31 -19.85 2.67
CA ASN A 248 -18.43 -20.65 3.87
C ASN A 248 -19.09 -22.02 3.65
N ALA A 249 -19.19 -22.48 2.40
CA ALA A 249 -19.70 -23.81 2.10
C ALA A 249 -18.86 -24.93 2.77
N ASP A 250 -19.52 -26.04 3.14
CA ASP A 250 -18.95 -27.03 4.06
C ASP A 250 -17.96 -28.03 3.41
N SER A 251 -17.94 -28.16 2.08
CA SER A 251 -17.02 -29.11 1.43
C SER A 251 -15.56 -28.71 1.65
N LEU A 252 -14.65 -29.68 1.76
CA LEU A 252 -13.21 -29.42 1.88
C LEU A 252 -12.67 -28.63 0.68
N ASN A 253 -13.20 -28.88 -0.52
CA ASN A 253 -12.85 -28.13 -1.71
C ASN A 253 -13.12 -26.64 -1.48
N MET A 254 -14.33 -26.30 -1.01
CA MET A 254 -14.69 -24.90 -0.77
C MET A 254 -13.96 -24.29 0.42
N GLN A 255 -13.72 -25.03 1.49
CA GLN A 255 -12.92 -24.54 2.62
C GLN A 255 -11.50 -24.16 2.20
N LEU A 256 -10.86 -24.99 1.37
CA LEU A 256 -9.52 -24.69 0.88
C LEU A 256 -9.53 -23.55 -0.14
N SER A 257 -10.52 -23.50 -1.03
CA SER A 257 -10.68 -22.40 -2.00
C SER A 257 -10.97 -21.08 -1.32
N ALA A 258 -11.85 -21.07 -0.31
CA ALA A 258 -12.15 -19.86 0.47
C ALA A 258 -10.92 -19.36 1.25
N ARG A 259 -10.09 -20.28 1.81
CA ARG A 259 -8.81 -19.92 2.40
C ARG A 259 -7.89 -19.28 1.37
N TYR A 260 -7.78 -19.85 0.17
CA TYR A 260 -6.98 -19.30 -0.93
C TYR A 260 -7.46 -17.90 -1.33
N ILE A 261 -8.77 -17.73 -1.55
CA ILE A 261 -9.39 -16.45 -1.88
C ILE A 261 -9.12 -15.42 -0.78
N TYR A 262 -9.33 -15.79 0.49
CA TYR A 262 -9.07 -14.89 1.62
C TYR A 262 -7.59 -14.46 1.70
N GLU A 263 -6.66 -15.40 1.63
CA GLU A 263 -5.22 -15.10 1.74
C GLU A 263 -4.72 -14.20 0.60
N HIS A 264 -5.46 -14.12 -0.50
CA HIS A 264 -5.17 -13.20 -1.61
C HIS A 264 -5.95 -11.88 -1.55
N LEU A 265 -7.09 -11.82 -0.85
CA LEU A 265 -7.97 -10.64 -0.83
C LEU A 265 -7.95 -9.85 0.49
N PHE A 266 -7.24 -10.30 1.52
CA PHE A 266 -7.33 -9.72 2.87
C PHE A 266 -6.88 -8.25 2.99
N THR A 267 -6.07 -7.74 2.05
CA THR A 267 -5.69 -6.31 1.96
C THR A 267 -6.56 -5.52 0.99
N THR A 268 -7.56 -6.16 0.40
CA THR A 268 -8.34 -5.60 -0.70
C THR A 268 -9.63 -4.99 -0.17
N HIS A 269 -10.02 -3.84 -0.70
CA HIS A 269 -11.31 -3.23 -0.44
C HIS A 269 -12.32 -3.73 -1.48
N LEU A 270 -13.13 -4.71 -1.10
CA LEU A 270 -14.16 -5.30 -1.96
C LEU A 270 -15.37 -4.38 -2.06
N TYR A 271 -16.01 -4.33 -3.22
CA TYR A 271 -17.26 -3.63 -3.40
C TYR A 271 -18.12 -4.34 -4.46
N PHE A 272 -19.44 -4.22 -4.34
CA PHE A 272 -20.39 -4.81 -5.29
C PHE A 272 -20.67 -3.83 -6.43
N LYS A 273 -20.19 -4.14 -7.62
CA LYS A 273 -20.21 -3.24 -8.78
C LYS A 273 -21.62 -2.82 -9.18
N GLU A 274 -22.58 -3.77 -9.13
CA GLU A 274 -23.97 -3.52 -9.50
C GLU A 274 -24.72 -2.62 -8.51
N LEU A 275 -24.18 -2.40 -7.30
CA LEU A 275 -24.77 -1.58 -6.25
C LEU A 275 -24.13 -0.19 -6.12
N VAL A 276 -23.31 0.18 -7.10
CA VAL A 276 -22.68 1.52 -7.12
C VAL A 276 -23.58 2.48 -7.87
N GLU A 277 -24.13 3.45 -7.15
CA GLU A 277 -24.91 4.53 -7.75
C GLU A 277 -24.01 5.50 -8.53
N PRO A 278 -24.49 6.08 -9.65
CA PRO A 278 -23.73 7.05 -10.41
C PRO A 278 -23.27 8.24 -9.54
N HIS A 279 -22.00 8.59 -9.65
CA HIS A 279 -21.38 9.71 -8.91
C HIS A 279 -21.32 9.54 -7.38
N THR A 280 -21.51 8.33 -6.86
CA THR A 280 -21.32 8.02 -5.44
C THR A 280 -20.08 7.17 -5.22
N GLN A 281 -19.56 7.21 -3.99
CA GLN A 281 -18.53 6.27 -3.59
C GLN A 281 -19.14 4.90 -3.27
N PRO A 282 -18.51 3.79 -3.72
CA PRO A 282 -18.98 2.46 -3.34
C PRO A 282 -18.89 2.23 -1.83
N GLN A 283 -19.79 1.43 -1.29
CA GLN A 283 -19.58 0.83 0.02
C GLN A 283 -18.50 -0.24 -0.11
N PHE A 284 -17.39 -0.08 0.63
CA PHE A 284 -16.31 -1.04 0.64
C PHE A 284 -16.37 -2.00 1.83
N TYR A 285 -15.77 -3.17 1.64
CA TYR A 285 -15.70 -4.24 2.65
C TYR A 285 -14.29 -4.82 2.72
N ASN A 286 -13.85 -5.15 3.94
CA ASN A 286 -12.69 -6.00 4.16
C ASN A 286 -13.15 -7.46 4.30
N LEU A 287 -12.46 -8.38 3.64
CA LEU A 287 -12.65 -9.81 3.88
C LEU A 287 -11.85 -10.21 5.12
N VAL A 288 -12.53 -10.70 6.15
CA VAL A 288 -11.92 -11.03 7.45
C VAL A 288 -12.19 -12.47 7.85
N ARG A 289 -11.33 -13.04 8.70
CA ARG A 289 -11.59 -14.31 9.37
C ARG A 289 -12.40 -14.06 10.65
N SER A 290 -13.43 -14.86 10.88
CA SER A 290 -14.30 -14.79 12.06
C SER A 290 -14.42 -16.13 12.76
N ARG A 291 -14.61 -16.09 14.09
CA ARG A 291 -15.00 -17.25 14.91
C ARG A 291 -16.48 -17.59 14.76
N THR A 292 -17.29 -16.58 14.46
CA THR A 292 -18.75 -16.68 14.37
C THR A 292 -19.23 -16.90 12.93
N PRO A 293 -20.25 -17.74 12.71
CA PRO A 293 -20.82 -17.99 11.40
C PRO A 293 -21.66 -16.81 10.89
N ILE A 294 -22.19 -16.97 9.66
CA ILE A 294 -23.14 -16.04 9.04
C ILE A 294 -24.37 -15.89 9.92
N GLY A 295 -24.88 -14.67 10.05
CA GLY A 295 -26.04 -14.32 10.86
C GLY A 295 -25.72 -13.95 12.30
N GLU A 296 -24.49 -14.19 12.76
CA GLU A 296 -24.00 -13.73 14.05
C GLU A 296 -23.08 -12.49 13.91
N PRO A 297 -22.90 -11.67 14.96
CA PRO A 297 -21.92 -10.60 14.95
C PRO A 297 -20.52 -11.13 14.63
N ILE A 298 -19.76 -10.37 13.85
CA ILE A 298 -18.40 -10.77 13.44
C ILE A 298 -17.47 -10.75 14.65
N ASP A 299 -16.89 -11.90 15.00
CA ASP A 299 -15.82 -12.04 16.00
C ASP A 299 -14.49 -12.31 15.28
N ILE A 300 -13.72 -11.25 15.06
CA ILE A 300 -12.53 -11.27 14.20
C ILE A 300 -11.40 -12.11 14.80
N ILE A 301 -10.83 -12.99 13.98
CA ILE A 301 -9.58 -13.67 14.27
C ILE A 301 -8.43 -12.76 13.83
N ALA A 302 -7.93 -11.95 14.74
CA ALA A 302 -6.80 -11.08 14.50
C ALA A 302 -5.50 -11.91 14.40
N SER A 303 -4.77 -11.72 13.31
CA SER A 303 -3.48 -12.34 13.07
C SER A 303 -2.52 -11.37 12.39
N ARG A 304 -1.22 -11.58 12.49
CA ARG A 304 -0.23 -10.71 11.83
C ARG A 304 -0.30 -10.84 10.32
N ARG A 305 -0.40 -12.07 9.85
CA ARG A 305 -0.45 -12.41 8.42
C ARG A 305 -1.70 -13.25 8.14
N PRO A 306 -2.24 -13.25 6.93
CA PRO A 306 -3.49 -13.94 6.64
C PRO A 306 -3.39 -15.46 6.79
N PHE A 307 -2.21 -16.03 6.66
CA PHE A 307 -1.95 -17.48 6.79
C PHE A 307 -1.49 -17.90 8.20
N ASP A 308 -1.39 -16.99 9.17
CA ASP A 308 -1.08 -17.36 10.55
C ASP A 308 -2.17 -18.28 11.12
N LYS A 309 -1.76 -19.19 12.00
CA LYS A 309 -2.66 -20.19 12.59
C LYS A 309 -3.81 -19.53 13.35
N PRO A 310 -5.06 -19.84 13.00
CA PRO A 310 -6.21 -19.43 13.81
C PRO A 310 -6.30 -20.23 15.09
N ASP A 311 -6.95 -19.67 16.12
CA ASP A 311 -7.18 -20.28 17.42
C ASP A 311 -8.47 -21.15 17.46
N VAL A 312 -9.05 -21.44 16.31
CA VAL A 312 -10.28 -22.21 16.14
C VAL A 312 -10.10 -23.33 15.11
N SER A 313 -10.95 -24.37 15.20
CA SER A 313 -10.97 -25.49 14.25
C SER A 313 -11.69 -25.13 12.94
N ARG A 314 -12.67 -24.25 12.97
CA ARG A 314 -13.41 -23.75 11.79
C ARG A 314 -13.28 -22.24 11.73
N VAL A 315 -12.86 -21.74 10.59
CA VAL A 315 -12.79 -20.31 10.26
C VAL A 315 -13.98 -19.98 9.35
N TYR A 316 -14.63 -18.86 9.63
CA TYR A 316 -15.64 -18.28 8.75
C TYR A 316 -15.07 -17.02 8.09
N TYR A 317 -15.36 -16.85 6.82
CA TYR A 317 -14.95 -15.66 6.05
C TYR A 317 -16.11 -14.70 5.95
N ARG A 318 -15.92 -13.50 6.50
CA ARG A 318 -16.97 -12.50 6.67
C ARG A 318 -16.55 -11.18 6.04
N LEU A 319 -17.53 -10.40 5.63
CA LEU A 319 -17.35 -9.07 5.03
C LEU A 319 -17.60 -7.98 6.07
N GLN A 320 -16.53 -7.36 6.53
CA GLN A 320 -16.60 -6.23 7.46
C GLN A 320 -16.67 -4.91 6.68
N PRO A 321 -17.73 -4.07 6.85
CA PRO A 321 -17.79 -2.77 6.20
C PRO A 321 -16.56 -1.90 6.51
N VAL A 322 -16.00 -1.26 5.50
CA VAL A 322 -14.97 -0.24 5.66
C VAL A 322 -15.65 1.05 6.07
N VAL A 323 -15.28 1.53 7.21
CA VAL A 323 -15.97 2.60 7.92
C VAL A 323 -15.08 3.81 8.20
N SER A 324 -13.79 3.74 7.90
CA SER A 324 -12.86 4.87 7.98
C SER A 324 -12.66 5.49 6.62
N THR A 325 -12.33 6.78 6.59
CA THR A 325 -11.88 7.45 5.36
C THR A 325 -10.76 6.64 4.73
N ILE A 326 -10.89 6.34 3.44
CA ILE A 326 -9.95 5.49 2.71
C ILE A 326 -8.75 6.31 2.26
N VAL A 327 -7.57 5.81 2.55
CA VAL A 327 -6.30 6.40 2.12
C VAL A 327 -5.89 5.78 0.80
N THR A 328 -5.69 6.59 -0.22
CA THR A 328 -5.33 6.13 -1.58
C THR A 328 -4.10 5.22 -1.60
N LYS A 329 -3.11 5.49 -0.73
CA LYS A 329 -1.88 4.70 -0.69
C LYS A 329 -2.08 3.23 -0.34
N THR A 330 -3.03 2.92 0.54
CA THR A 330 -3.36 1.53 0.94
C THR A 330 -4.64 1.01 0.27
N HIS A 331 -5.29 1.82 -0.56
CA HIS A 331 -6.52 1.45 -1.23
C HIS A 331 -6.24 0.50 -2.40
N GLN A 332 -6.85 -0.67 -2.34
CA GLN A 332 -6.83 -1.70 -3.39
C GLN A 332 -8.27 -2.11 -3.71
N PRO A 333 -9.00 -1.31 -4.48
CA PRO A 333 -10.39 -1.62 -4.80
C PRO A 333 -10.47 -2.87 -5.68
N TYR A 334 -11.46 -3.71 -5.41
CA TYR A 334 -11.73 -4.89 -6.20
C TYR A 334 -13.23 -5.09 -6.35
N ALA A 335 -13.70 -4.96 -7.58
CA ALA A 335 -15.10 -5.11 -7.91
C ALA A 335 -15.52 -6.58 -7.86
N ILE A 336 -16.58 -6.87 -7.14
CA ILE A 336 -17.28 -8.15 -7.17
C ILE A 336 -18.52 -7.93 -8.04
N ASP A 337 -18.63 -8.71 -9.11
CA ASP A 337 -19.81 -8.73 -9.97
C ASP A 337 -20.19 -10.17 -10.29
N LYS A 338 -21.35 -10.34 -10.92
CA LYS A 338 -21.85 -11.68 -11.27
C LYS A 338 -20.88 -12.43 -12.16
N SER A 339 -20.24 -11.75 -13.13
CA SER A 339 -19.29 -12.38 -14.05
C SER A 339 -18.09 -12.98 -13.33
N LEU A 340 -17.57 -12.26 -12.33
CA LEU A 340 -16.45 -12.73 -11.50
C LEU A 340 -16.87 -13.93 -10.64
N LEU A 341 -18.06 -13.87 -10.03
CA LEU A 341 -18.58 -14.99 -9.24
C LEU A 341 -18.83 -16.25 -10.09
N ASP A 342 -19.32 -16.10 -11.32
CA ASP A 342 -19.46 -17.19 -12.28
C ASP A 342 -18.10 -17.81 -12.64
N LYS A 343 -17.04 -17.00 -12.76
CA LYS A 343 -15.66 -17.48 -12.95
C LYS A 343 -15.17 -18.27 -11.71
N TRP A 344 -15.38 -17.72 -10.50
CA TRP A 344 -14.98 -18.43 -9.27
C TRP A 344 -15.73 -19.76 -9.10
N GLN A 345 -17.03 -19.76 -9.44
CA GLN A 345 -17.83 -20.98 -9.47
C GLN A 345 -17.18 -22.03 -10.41
N SER A 346 -16.86 -21.63 -11.65
CA SER A 346 -16.22 -22.51 -12.64
C SER A 346 -14.86 -23.02 -12.18
N TRP A 347 -14.02 -22.18 -11.57
CA TRP A 347 -12.65 -22.54 -11.19
C TRP A 347 -12.56 -23.37 -9.92
N PHE A 348 -13.42 -23.14 -8.93
CA PHE A 348 -13.29 -23.72 -7.59
C PHE A 348 -14.42 -24.68 -7.21
N VAL A 349 -15.55 -24.65 -7.90
CA VAL A 349 -16.69 -25.53 -7.60
C VAL A 349 -16.90 -26.58 -8.69
N ASP A 350 -16.98 -26.14 -9.96
CA ASP A 350 -17.30 -27.00 -11.08
C ASP A 350 -16.09 -27.78 -11.61
N ALA A 351 -14.86 -27.31 -11.29
CA ALA A 351 -13.63 -28.00 -11.68
C ALA A 351 -13.51 -29.39 -10.98
N GLU A 352 -13.00 -30.36 -11.74
CA GLU A 352 -12.78 -31.72 -11.22
C GLU A 352 -11.50 -31.80 -10.39
N TYR A 353 -11.61 -31.79 -9.07
CA TYR A 353 -10.53 -32.06 -8.14
C TYR A 353 -11.09 -32.50 -6.78
N ASN A 354 -10.24 -33.05 -5.93
CA ASN A 354 -10.65 -33.51 -4.60
C ASN A 354 -9.63 -33.10 -3.54
N VAL A 355 -10.06 -32.31 -2.58
CA VAL A 355 -9.28 -31.96 -1.39
C VAL A 355 -9.45 -33.05 -0.35
N ILE A 356 -8.36 -33.73 0.00
CA ILE A 356 -8.36 -34.86 0.93
C ILE A 356 -8.29 -34.36 2.38
N SER A 357 -7.54 -33.28 2.62
CA SER A 357 -7.37 -32.70 3.95
C SER A 357 -6.96 -31.23 3.84
N MET A 358 -7.34 -30.44 4.84
CA MET A 358 -6.87 -29.06 4.95
C MET A 358 -5.36 -29.03 5.23
N PRO A 359 -4.61 -28.14 4.55
CA PRO A 359 -3.18 -27.97 4.80
C PRO A 359 -2.92 -27.38 6.19
N SER A 360 -1.79 -27.76 6.76
CA SER A 360 -1.31 -27.25 8.04
C SER A 360 -1.12 -25.73 7.99
N TYR A 361 -1.24 -25.11 9.15
CA TYR A 361 -0.86 -23.70 9.39
C TYR A 361 0.58 -23.58 9.93
N GLU A 362 1.36 -24.67 9.94
CA GLU A 362 2.79 -24.55 10.26
C GLU A 362 3.50 -23.68 9.22
N PRO A 363 4.42 -22.79 9.65
CA PRO A 363 5.00 -21.77 8.78
C PRO A 363 5.58 -22.27 7.46
N GLU A 364 6.23 -23.43 7.47
CA GLU A 364 6.85 -24.04 6.29
C GLU A 364 5.83 -24.47 5.22
N VAL A 365 4.60 -24.72 5.63
CA VAL A 365 3.47 -25.05 4.73
C VAL A 365 2.70 -23.81 4.39
N ALA A 366 2.25 -23.07 5.39
CA ALA A 366 1.31 -21.96 5.23
C ALA A 366 1.89 -20.79 4.45
N ALA A 367 3.18 -20.48 4.62
CA ALA A 367 3.86 -19.38 3.92
C ALA A 367 4.29 -19.75 2.49
N ASN A 368 4.12 -21.01 2.06
CA ASN A 368 4.44 -21.45 0.71
C ASN A 368 3.16 -21.83 -0.07
N PRO A 369 2.64 -20.96 -0.94
CA PRO A 369 1.38 -21.21 -1.66
C PRO A 369 1.45 -22.45 -2.57
N LEU A 370 2.64 -22.80 -3.05
CA LEU A 370 2.84 -24.00 -3.89
C LEU A 370 2.69 -25.30 -3.10
N ILE A 371 2.83 -25.24 -1.79
CA ILE A 371 2.60 -26.38 -0.87
C ILE A 371 1.18 -26.29 -0.29
N ALA A 372 0.82 -25.15 0.31
CA ALA A 372 -0.45 -24.96 1.00
C ALA A 372 -1.66 -25.24 0.10
N PHE A 373 -1.59 -24.84 -1.15
CA PHE A 373 -2.70 -24.99 -2.10
C PHE A 373 -2.43 -26.00 -3.23
N ALA A 374 -1.52 -26.94 -3.01
CA ALA A 374 -1.19 -27.96 -4.00
C ALA A 374 -2.39 -28.81 -4.44
N GLN A 375 -3.42 -28.95 -3.59
CA GLN A 375 -4.63 -29.71 -3.91
C GLN A 375 -5.66 -28.93 -4.76
N LEU A 376 -5.49 -27.62 -4.93
CA LEU A 376 -6.32 -26.83 -5.85
C LEU A 376 -5.73 -26.87 -7.27
N PRO A 377 -6.57 -26.85 -8.32
CA PRO A 377 -6.10 -26.82 -9.70
C PRO A 377 -5.19 -25.63 -9.96
N VAL A 378 -4.01 -25.84 -10.54
CA VAL A 378 -3.03 -24.77 -10.80
C VAL A 378 -3.59 -23.73 -11.77
N ASN A 379 -4.32 -24.16 -12.82
CA ASN A 379 -4.95 -23.27 -13.76
C ASN A 379 -5.98 -22.35 -13.09
N ALA A 380 -6.82 -22.88 -12.18
CA ALA A 380 -7.79 -22.11 -11.42
C ALA A 380 -7.10 -21.01 -10.57
N ARG A 381 -6.02 -21.40 -9.86
CA ARG A 381 -5.23 -20.47 -9.06
C ARG A 381 -4.59 -19.37 -9.89
N TYR A 382 -4.00 -19.73 -11.03
CA TYR A 382 -3.35 -18.75 -11.89
C TYR A 382 -4.35 -17.79 -12.51
N ARG A 383 -5.47 -18.29 -13.06
CA ARG A 383 -6.55 -17.44 -13.62
C ARG A 383 -7.14 -16.50 -12.56
N PHE A 384 -7.34 -16.98 -11.33
CA PHE A 384 -7.77 -16.13 -10.22
C PHE A 384 -6.76 -15.00 -9.95
N MET A 385 -5.47 -15.29 -9.98
CA MET A 385 -4.43 -14.28 -9.77
C MET A 385 -4.34 -13.28 -10.93
N LEU A 386 -4.54 -13.71 -12.16
CA LEU A 386 -4.54 -12.85 -13.36
C LEU A 386 -5.71 -11.86 -13.33
N GLU A 387 -6.91 -12.27 -12.87
CA GLU A 387 -8.05 -11.34 -12.69
C GLU A 387 -7.76 -10.18 -11.74
N ARG A 388 -6.80 -10.35 -10.85
CA ARG A 388 -6.39 -9.33 -9.88
C ARG A 388 -4.91 -8.94 -9.97
N ALA A 389 -4.30 -9.16 -11.13
CA ALA A 389 -2.88 -8.95 -11.31
C ALA A 389 -2.46 -7.52 -10.99
N GLN A 390 -3.25 -6.51 -11.38
CA GLN A 390 -3.01 -5.11 -10.99
C GLN A 390 -2.90 -4.94 -9.48
N ASN A 391 -3.82 -5.51 -8.70
CA ASN A 391 -3.82 -5.38 -7.24
C ASN A 391 -2.61 -6.11 -6.62
N THR A 392 -2.27 -7.30 -7.12
CA THR A 392 -1.09 -8.04 -6.65
C THR A 392 0.20 -7.28 -6.91
N ILE A 393 0.39 -6.78 -8.12
CA ILE A 393 1.58 -5.99 -8.46
C ILE A 393 1.58 -4.66 -7.70
N MET A 394 0.44 -3.98 -7.59
CA MET A 394 0.33 -2.75 -6.80
C MET A 394 0.71 -2.97 -5.33
N GLY A 395 0.21 -4.04 -4.70
CA GLY A 395 0.57 -4.41 -3.33
C GLY A 395 2.07 -4.71 -3.18
N TYR A 396 2.67 -5.35 -4.17
CA TYR A 396 4.11 -5.62 -4.20
C TYR A 396 4.96 -4.34 -4.34
N ILE A 397 4.57 -3.42 -5.21
CA ILE A 397 5.32 -2.19 -5.49
C ILE A 397 5.15 -1.16 -4.39
N LYS A 398 3.91 -0.85 -3.99
CA LYS A 398 3.61 0.10 -2.91
C LYS A 398 4.01 -0.42 -1.53
N GLY A 399 4.01 -1.74 -1.37
CA GLY A 399 3.98 -2.40 -0.07
C GLY A 399 2.60 -2.27 0.62
N PRO A 400 2.32 -3.08 1.64
CA PRO A 400 1.10 -3.02 2.43
C PRO A 400 1.15 -1.93 3.51
N VAL A 401 2.03 -0.95 3.38
CA VAL A 401 2.38 0.05 4.39
C VAL A 401 2.09 1.46 3.91
N CYS A 402 1.81 2.35 4.85
CA CYS A 402 1.68 3.78 4.55
C CYS A 402 3.01 4.46 4.21
N ARG A 403 4.11 3.87 4.65
CA ARG A 403 5.47 4.20 4.24
C ARG A 403 5.97 3.12 3.29
N GLY A 404 6.06 3.43 2.01
CA GLY A 404 6.44 2.46 0.97
C GLY A 404 7.86 2.61 0.43
N GLN A 405 8.64 3.56 0.93
CA GLN A 405 9.93 3.93 0.36
C GLN A 405 10.90 2.73 0.23
N VAL A 406 11.01 1.88 1.24
CA VAL A 406 11.92 0.73 1.21
C VAL A 406 11.54 -0.29 0.14
N ALA A 407 10.23 -0.54 -0.04
CA ALA A 407 9.74 -1.43 -1.10
C ALA A 407 9.98 -0.85 -2.49
N LEU A 408 9.87 0.48 -2.64
CA LEU A 408 10.07 1.16 -3.92
C LEU A 408 11.54 1.24 -4.35
N ASN A 409 12.49 1.24 -3.42
CA ASN A 409 13.92 1.33 -3.73
C ASN A 409 14.47 0.14 -4.56
N VAL A 410 13.73 -0.96 -4.66
CA VAL A 410 14.09 -2.10 -5.53
C VAL A 410 13.83 -1.81 -6.99
N ILE A 411 12.87 -0.93 -7.25
CA ILE A 411 12.29 -0.70 -8.55
C ILE A 411 12.52 0.75 -8.90
N ASN A 412 13.28 0.95 -9.95
CA ASN A 412 13.55 2.26 -10.49
C ASN A 412 12.63 2.49 -11.67
N ASP A 413 12.16 3.71 -11.81
CA ASP A 413 11.52 4.19 -13.01
C ASP A 413 10.19 3.54 -13.40
N HIS A 414 9.81 3.83 -14.57
CA HIS A 414 8.73 3.32 -15.34
C HIS A 414 9.12 1.97 -15.96
N PHE A 415 8.26 0.95 -15.85
CA PHE A 415 8.47 -0.35 -16.50
C PHE A 415 7.14 -1.03 -16.81
N TRP A 416 7.19 -2.02 -17.71
CA TRP A 416 6.03 -2.80 -18.12
C TRP A 416 6.09 -4.22 -17.55
N VAL A 417 4.91 -4.77 -17.26
CA VAL A 417 4.73 -6.14 -16.78
C VAL A 417 3.79 -6.87 -17.72
N TYR A 418 4.20 -8.07 -18.10
CA TYR A 418 3.45 -9.03 -18.91
C TYR A 418 3.30 -10.33 -18.15
N PHE A 419 2.36 -11.17 -18.55
CA PHE A 419 2.10 -12.46 -17.92
C PHE A 419 2.19 -13.57 -18.95
N VAL A 420 2.62 -14.76 -18.51
CA VAL A 420 2.67 -15.96 -19.36
C VAL A 420 1.25 -16.48 -19.58
N GLU A 421 0.96 -16.98 -20.78
CA GLU A 421 -0.32 -17.60 -21.16
C GLU A 421 -0.69 -18.73 -20.18
N PRO A 422 -1.92 -18.79 -19.61
CA PRO A 422 -2.31 -19.80 -18.63
C PRO A 422 -2.11 -21.23 -19.08
N GLU A 423 -2.43 -21.56 -20.31
CA GLU A 423 -2.27 -22.91 -20.86
C GLU A 423 -0.80 -23.35 -20.92
N VAL A 424 0.10 -22.40 -21.18
CA VAL A 424 1.56 -22.62 -21.16
C VAL A 424 2.06 -22.72 -19.71
N ALA A 425 1.70 -21.74 -18.86
CA ALA A 425 2.18 -21.63 -17.50
C ALA A 425 1.71 -22.80 -16.58
N THR A 426 0.61 -23.44 -16.94
CA THR A 426 0.01 -24.53 -16.15
C THR A 426 0.03 -25.88 -16.88
N SER A 427 0.91 -26.04 -17.88
CA SER A 427 1.10 -27.31 -18.57
C SER A 427 1.52 -28.42 -17.59
N PRO A 428 1.13 -29.69 -17.85
CA PRO A 428 1.49 -30.81 -16.96
C PRO A 428 2.99 -30.92 -16.68
N GLU A 429 3.82 -30.66 -17.69
CA GLU A 429 5.29 -30.74 -17.60
C GLU A 429 5.84 -29.65 -16.68
N LEU A 430 5.35 -28.40 -16.83
CA LEU A 430 5.74 -27.28 -15.96
C LEU A 430 5.23 -27.50 -14.53
N ASN A 431 4.02 -28.00 -14.36
CA ASN A 431 3.48 -28.29 -13.03
C ASN A 431 4.33 -29.33 -12.30
N ALA A 432 4.69 -30.43 -12.97
CA ALA A 432 5.58 -31.46 -12.41
C ALA A 432 6.97 -30.87 -12.08
N PHE A 433 7.49 -30.00 -12.91
CA PHE A 433 8.73 -29.28 -12.64
C PHE A 433 8.61 -28.42 -11.36
N TYR A 434 7.58 -27.57 -11.26
CA TYR A 434 7.38 -26.69 -10.09
C TYR A 434 7.14 -27.50 -8.80
N GLU A 435 6.40 -28.59 -8.85
CA GLU A 435 6.28 -29.50 -7.71
C GLU A 435 7.65 -30.03 -7.25
N SER A 436 8.53 -30.38 -8.17
CA SER A 436 9.89 -30.82 -7.85
C SER A 436 10.76 -29.72 -7.24
N GLN A 437 10.40 -28.45 -7.46
CA GLN A 437 11.18 -27.28 -7.01
C GLN A 437 10.55 -26.53 -5.82
N ARG A 438 9.39 -26.95 -5.30
CA ARG A 438 8.66 -26.23 -4.24
C ARG A 438 9.50 -25.92 -3.00
N ASP A 439 10.47 -26.79 -2.64
CA ASP A 439 11.38 -26.54 -1.53
C ASP A 439 12.44 -25.47 -1.85
N ASN A 440 12.82 -25.32 -3.11
CA ASN A 440 13.71 -24.27 -3.58
C ASN A 440 12.99 -22.93 -3.74
N LEU A 441 11.65 -22.92 -3.81
CA LEU A 441 10.79 -21.75 -3.95
C LEU A 441 10.23 -21.24 -2.61
N ARG A 442 10.78 -21.69 -1.48
CA ARG A 442 10.42 -21.21 -0.13
C ARG A 442 10.71 -19.73 0.04
N LEU A 443 9.90 -19.08 0.87
CA LEU A 443 9.92 -17.63 1.08
C LEU A 443 10.36 -17.28 2.50
N PRO A 444 11.01 -16.12 2.71
CA PRO A 444 11.34 -15.61 4.05
C PRO A 444 10.12 -15.45 4.97
N ALA A 445 8.92 -15.34 4.42
CA ALA A 445 7.68 -15.27 5.17
C ALA A 445 7.39 -16.47 6.07
N GLU A 446 8.05 -17.61 5.87
CA GLU A 446 8.00 -18.77 6.75
C GLU A 446 8.72 -18.57 8.09
N GLN A 447 9.55 -17.55 8.19
CA GLN A 447 10.34 -17.27 9.38
C GLN A 447 9.60 -16.33 10.31
N GLU A 448 9.67 -16.61 11.59
CA GLU A 448 9.30 -15.60 12.58
C GLU A 448 10.28 -14.42 12.53
N SER A 449 9.87 -13.28 13.06
CA SER A 449 10.70 -12.07 13.12
C SER A 449 11.94 -12.27 14.01
N THR A 450 12.89 -13.08 13.57
CA THR A 450 14.16 -13.32 14.24
C THR A 450 15.28 -12.55 13.55
N ALA A 451 16.19 -11.97 14.33
CA ALA A 451 17.19 -11.01 13.85
C ALA A 451 18.38 -11.66 13.11
N LEU A 452 18.30 -12.89 12.63
CA LEU A 452 19.47 -13.60 12.12
C LEU A 452 19.59 -13.52 10.58
N ALA A 453 20.55 -12.73 10.12
CA ALA A 453 20.97 -12.67 8.73
C ALA A 453 21.50 -14.02 8.17
N VAL A 454 21.68 -15.03 9.01
CA VAL A 454 22.18 -16.37 8.63
C VAL A 454 21.27 -17.03 7.59
N ASN A 455 19.98 -16.76 7.64
CA ASN A 455 18.99 -17.35 6.74
C ASN A 455 19.09 -16.86 5.30
N TRP A 456 19.68 -15.66 5.07
CA TRP A 456 19.88 -15.13 3.73
C TRP A 456 20.66 -16.05 2.81
N VAL A 457 21.75 -16.66 3.30
CA VAL A 457 22.60 -17.57 2.52
C VAL A 457 21.80 -18.78 2.04
N GLU A 458 20.89 -19.29 2.86
CA GLU A 458 20.05 -20.43 2.50
C GLU A 458 19.07 -20.07 1.38
N TYR A 459 18.35 -18.94 1.49
CA TYR A 459 17.45 -18.48 0.43
C TYR A 459 18.18 -18.18 -0.87
N ALA A 460 19.35 -17.54 -0.81
CA ALA A 460 20.17 -17.30 -1.98
C ALA A 460 20.65 -18.61 -2.65
N LYS A 461 20.99 -19.62 -1.86
CA LYS A 461 21.34 -20.96 -2.37
C LYS A 461 20.13 -21.62 -3.05
N ARG A 462 18.97 -21.67 -2.36
CA ARG A 462 17.70 -22.25 -2.89
C ARG A 462 17.30 -21.60 -4.21
N GLN A 463 17.29 -20.26 -4.25
CA GLN A 463 17.01 -19.52 -5.49
C GLN A 463 18.01 -19.87 -6.60
N GLY A 464 19.27 -20.01 -6.26
CA GLY A 464 20.30 -20.43 -7.22
C GLY A 464 20.10 -21.87 -7.73
N ASP A 465 19.64 -22.77 -6.87
CA ASP A 465 19.34 -24.16 -7.25
C ASP A 465 18.11 -24.21 -8.17
N TYR A 466 17.06 -23.45 -7.85
CA TYR A 466 15.90 -23.29 -8.70
C TYR A 466 16.24 -22.74 -10.09
N VAL A 467 16.98 -21.64 -10.16
CA VAL A 467 17.34 -21.02 -11.45
C VAL A 467 18.13 -22.01 -12.32
N ARG A 468 19.06 -22.76 -11.73
CA ARG A 468 19.81 -23.80 -12.48
C ARG A 468 18.90 -24.93 -12.97
N ALA A 469 18.01 -25.42 -12.13
CA ALA A 469 17.03 -26.46 -12.48
C ALA A 469 16.12 -25.97 -13.62
N ARG A 470 15.64 -24.73 -13.53
CA ARG A 470 14.80 -24.10 -14.54
C ARG A 470 15.48 -23.98 -15.91
N HIS A 471 16.74 -23.51 -15.94
CA HIS A 471 17.49 -23.45 -17.18
C HIS A 471 17.70 -24.84 -17.81
N LYS A 472 17.97 -25.85 -16.99
CA LYS A 472 18.08 -27.23 -17.47
C LYS A 472 16.76 -27.71 -18.07
N PHE A 473 15.65 -27.46 -17.38
CA PHE A 473 14.30 -27.83 -17.86
C PHE A 473 13.98 -27.15 -19.18
N MET A 474 14.17 -25.82 -19.27
CA MET A 474 13.91 -25.05 -20.50
C MET A 474 14.80 -25.48 -21.66
N ASN A 475 16.09 -25.76 -21.43
CA ASN A 475 16.98 -26.29 -22.46
C ASN A 475 16.48 -27.63 -22.98
N SER A 476 16.04 -28.53 -22.10
CA SER A 476 15.48 -29.82 -22.52
C SER A 476 14.16 -29.68 -23.31
N ALA A 477 13.33 -28.71 -22.99
CA ALA A 477 12.11 -28.40 -23.72
C ALA A 477 12.41 -27.91 -25.14
N VAL A 478 13.40 -27.02 -25.30
CA VAL A 478 13.84 -26.52 -26.62
C VAL A 478 14.49 -27.64 -27.44
N GLU A 479 15.30 -28.49 -26.84
CA GLU A 479 15.84 -29.70 -27.51
C GLU A 479 14.72 -30.63 -27.94
N GLY A 480 13.58 -30.67 -27.23
CA GLY A 480 12.35 -31.36 -27.59
C GLY A 480 11.52 -30.67 -28.69
N GLY A 481 11.95 -29.51 -29.19
CA GLY A 481 11.31 -28.76 -30.26
C GLY A 481 10.36 -27.64 -29.82
N GLN A 482 10.26 -27.37 -28.51
CA GLN A 482 9.49 -26.24 -27.98
C GLN A 482 10.33 -24.96 -28.08
N GLN A 483 9.73 -23.87 -28.56
CA GLN A 483 10.37 -22.56 -28.65
C GLN A 483 9.42 -21.50 -28.12
N LEU A 484 9.97 -20.48 -27.46
CA LEU A 484 9.17 -19.33 -27.03
C LEU A 484 8.63 -18.56 -28.23
N SER A 485 7.38 -18.15 -28.15
CA SER A 485 6.70 -17.35 -29.17
C SER A 485 6.00 -16.14 -28.52
N ILE A 486 5.50 -15.22 -29.33
CA ILE A 486 4.69 -14.09 -28.84
C ILE A 486 3.39 -14.60 -28.22
N ASP A 487 2.86 -15.75 -28.67
CA ASP A 487 1.63 -16.34 -28.15
C ASP A 487 1.79 -16.94 -26.73
N ASP A 488 3.04 -17.06 -26.23
CA ASP A 488 3.27 -17.43 -24.83
C ASP A 488 3.01 -16.27 -23.86
N ILE A 489 2.76 -15.06 -24.38
CA ILE A 489 2.31 -13.90 -23.58
C ILE A 489 0.78 -13.91 -23.57
N TRP A 490 0.21 -13.90 -22.36
CA TRP A 490 -1.24 -13.88 -22.17
C TRP A 490 -1.86 -12.62 -22.76
N ASN A 491 -2.81 -12.81 -23.64
CA ASN A 491 -3.50 -11.74 -24.34
C ASN A 491 -4.80 -11.30 -23.66
N GLY A 492 -4.99 -11.66 -22.37
CA GLY A 492 -6.19 -11.31 -21.61
C GLY A 492 -7.43 -12.11 -22.03
N ASP A 493 -7.27 -13.26 -22.66
CA ASP A 493 -8.37 -14.03 -23.28
C ASP A 493 -9.25 -13.15 -24.19
N GLY A 494 -8.65 -12.09 -24.76
CA GLY A 494 -9.29 -11.12 -25.64
C GLY A 494 -10.14 -10.03 -24.95
N ASN A 495 -10.31 -10.06 -23.64
CA ASN A 495 -11.18 -9.10 -22.92
C ASN A 495 -10.69 -8.68 -21.52
N ASN A 496 -9.60 -9.23 -21.01
CA ASN A 496 -9.07 -8.88 -19.69
C ASN A 496 -7.90 -7.90 -19.79
N ASP A 497 -8.13 -6.68 -19.35
CA ASP A 497 -7.16 -5.58 -19.40
C ASP A 497 -6.01 -5.70 -18.40
N ASN A 498 -6.03 -6.71 -17.49
CA ASN A 498 -4.88 -7.05 -16.66
C ASN A 498 -3.71 -7.71 -17.44
N ALA A 499 -3.88 -8.01 -18.72
CA ALA A 499 -2.87 -8.70 -19.54
C ALA A 499 -1.53 -7.95 -19.64
N SER A 500 -1.55 -6.65 -19.44
CA SER A 500 -0.33 -5.85 -19.30
C SER A 500 -0.52 -4.74 -18.29
N LEU A 501 0.56 -4.40 -17.59
CA LEU A 501 0.54 -3.34 -16.58
C LEU A 501 1.69 -2.38 -16.82
N THR A 502 1.44 -1.10 -16.54
CA THR A 502 2.47 -0.06 -16.47
C THR A 502 2.64 0.38 -15.04
N ILE A 503 3.87 0.42 -14.59
CA ILE A 503 4.25 0.89 -13.26
C ILE A 503 4.92 2.27 -13.42
N PHE A 504 4.45 3.25 -12.64
CA PHE A 504 5.09 4.53 -12.45
C PHE A 504 5.47 4.68 -10.98
N ARG A 505 6.72 4.96 -10.73
CA ARG A 505 7.22 5.27 -9.40
C ARG A 505 7.04 6.76 -9.11
N HIS A 506 6.67 7.09 -7.89
CA HIS A 506 6.61 8.45 -7.38
C HIS A 506 7.17 8.47 -5.96
N PHE A 507 8.03 9.35 -5.61
CA PHE A 507 8.58 9.56 -4.28
C PHE A 507 8.47 8.35 -3.30
N ASP A 508 7.44 8.30 -2.43
CA ASP A 508 7.19 7.20 -1.48
C ASP A 508 6.03 6.27 -1.91
N ASN A 509 5.64 6.33 -3.17
CA ASN A 509 4.48 5.61 -3.71
C ASN A 509 4.74 5.16 -5.14
N ALA A 510 3.81 4.41 -5.71
CA ALA A 510 3.78 4.05 -7.12
C ALA A 510 2.34 3.94 -7.62
N SER A 511 2.15 4.17 -8.90
CA SER A 511 0.92 3.84 -9.60
C SER A 511 1.12 2.63 -10.47
N VAL A 512 0.22 1.66 -10.37
CA VAL A 512 0.14 0.50 -11.25
C VAL A 512 -1.16 0.59 -12.02
N ILE A 513 -1.04 0.77 -13.32
CA ILE A 513 -2.19 0.95 -14.21
C ILE A 513 -2.22 -0.13 -15.27
N LYS A 514 -3.40 -0.45 -15.76
CA LYS A 514 -3.60 -1.44 -16.82
C LYS A 514 -3.19 -0.89 -18.17
N GLY A 515 -2.66 -1.75 -19.00
CA GLY A 515 -2.20 -1.42 -20.34
C GLY A 515 -0.76 -0.93 -20.42
N LEU A 516 -0.31 -0.70 -21.66
CA LEU A 516 1.02 -0.18 -22.01
C LEU A 516 0.91 1.34 -22.19
N VAL A 517 1.37 2.10 -21.20
CA VAL A 517 1.23 3.56 -21.17
C VAL A 517 2.62 4.22 -21.14
N GLY A 518 2.78 5.31 -21.85
CA GLY A 518 4.04 6.01 -22.01
C GLY A 518 4.93 5.45 -23.14
N ALA A 519 6.16 5.93 -23.19
CA ALA A 519 7.16 5.42 -24.11
C ALA A 519 7.66 4.03 -23.66
N PRO A 520 8.20 3.19 -24.57
CA PRO A 520 8.82 1.93 -24.20
C PRO A 520 9.84 2.11 -23.07
N PRO A 521 9.73 1.36 -21.97
CA PRO A 521 10.58 1.56 -20.81
C PRO A 521 11.96 0.94 -20.97
N LYS A 522 12.85 1.27 -20.04
CA LYS A 522 14.17 0.66 -19.94
C LYS A 522 14.08 -0.85 -19.67
N THR A 523 13.22 -1.24 -18.71
CA THR A 523 13.06 -2.63 -18.26
C THR A 523 11.63 -3.12 -18.42
N ALA A 524 11.46 -4.44 -18.48
CA ALA A 524 10.18 -5.10 -18.44
C ALA A 524 10.28 -6.46 -17.74
N TRP A 525 9.16 -6.93 -17.20
CA TRP A 525 9.03 -8.24 -16.58
C TRP A 525 8.04 -9.11 -17.32
N VAL A 526 8.33 -10.40 -17.42
CA VAL A 526 7.36 -11.43 -17.77
C VAL A 526 7.18 -12.33 -16.54
N ILE A 527 5.95 -12.44 -16.07
CA ILE A 527 5.59 -13.11 -14.83
C ILE A 527 4.82 -14.40 -15.16
N ASP A 528 5.37 -15.53 -14.71
CA ASP A 528 4.69 -16.83 -14.74
C ASP A 528 3.93 -17.10 -13.43
N TYR A 529 3.19 -18.20 -13.37
CA TYR A 529 2.36 -18.55 -12.22
C TYR A 529 3.13 -18.61 -10.89
N PRO A 530 4.25 -19.37 -10.76
CA PRO A 530 4.93 -19.45 -9.47
C PRO A 530 5.62 -18.14 -9.07
N LEU A 531 6.02 -17.30 -10.03
CA LEU A 531 6.56 -15.98 -9.72
C LEU A 531 5.47 -15.05 -9.18
N LEU A 532 4.26 -15.06 -9.77
CA LEU A 532 3.13 -14.25 -9.32
C LEU A 532 2.67 -14.63 -7.90
N GLU A 533 2.60 -15.92 -7.60
CA GLU A 533 2.31 -16.41 -6.24
C GLU A 533 3.37 -15.96 -5.22
N ARG A 534 4.66 -16.07 -5.58
CA ARG A 534 5.74 -15.65 -4.68
C ARG A 534 5.78 -14.14 -4.49
N VAL A 535 5.47 -13.35 -5.51
CA VAL A 535 5.30 -11.90 -5.41
C VAL A 535 4.23 -11.56 -4.35
N HIS A 536 3.10 -12.24 -4.40
CA HIS A 536 2.02 -12.04 -3.41
C HIS A 536 2.44 -12.47 -2.00
N TYR A 537 2.97 -13.68 -1.85
CA TYR A 537 3.30 -14.24 -0.53
C TYR A 537 4.57 -13.67 0.10
N LEU A 538 5.48 -13.08 -0.67
CA LEU A 538 6.64 -12.41 -0.11
C LEU A 538 6.27 -11.10 0.60
N LEU A 539 5.53 -10.24 -0.10
CA LEU A 539 5.32 -8.87 0.35
C LEU A 539 3.87 -8.58 0.74
N VAL A 540 2.90 -8.97 -0.09
CA VAL A 540 1.50 -8.62 0.19
C VAL A 540 0.97 -9.41 1.39
N ALA A 541 1.05 -10.73 1.36
CA ALA A 541 0.58 -11.59 2.44
C ALA A 541 1.63 -11.83 3.54
N GLY A 542 2.91 -11.84 3.19
CA GLY A 542 4.00 -12.22 4.09
C GLY A 542 4.66 -11.10 4.86
N PHE A 543 4.49 -9.84 4.44
CA PHE A 543 5.13 -8.72 5.11
C PHE A 543 4.42 -8.35 6.40
N ASP A 544 5.17 -8.43 7.51
CA ASP A 544 4.69 -8.00 8.83
C ASP A 544 5.23 -6.60 9.13
N VAL A 545 4.37 -5.59 9.08
CA VAL A 545 4.72 -4.19 9.38
C VAL A 545 5.16 -3.98 10.83
N TYR A 546 4.76 -4.90 11.73
CA TYR A 546 5.17 -4.95 13.11
C TYR A 546 6.39 -5.84 13.34
N GLY A 547 6.93 -6.42 12.26
CA GLY A 547 8.11 -7.27 12.26
C GLY A 547 9.37 -6.52 12.69
N ASN A 548 10.40 -7.27 13.02
CA ASN A 548 11.71 -6.69 13.36
C ASN A 548 12.54 -6.37 12.11
N TYR A 549 13.68 -5.74 12.33
CA TYR A 549 14.66 -5.40 11.30
C TYR A 549 15.06 -6.60 10.42
N GLY A 550 15.27 -7.78 11.02
CA GLY A 550 15.66 -8.98 10.26
C GLY A 550 14.61 -9.42 9.25
N HIS A 551 13.33 -9.41 9.64
CA HIS A 551 12.22 -9.69 8.75
C HIS A 551 12.13 -8.69 7.57
N GLN A 552 12.25 -7.39 7.88
CA GLN A 552 12.22 -6.35 6.85
C GLN A 552 13.37 -6.48 5.86
N LEU A 553 14.59 -6.72 6.36
CA LEU A 553 15.78 -6.89 5.54
C LEU A 553 15.68 -8.13 4.63
N LEU A 554 15.27 -9.28 5.17
CA LEU A 554 15.14 -10.51 4.38
C LEU A 554 14.09 -10.37 3.28
N THR A 555 12.94 -9.79 3.60
CA THR A 555 11.89 -9.52 2.61
C THR A 555 12.43 -8.63 1.49
N ARG A 556 13.10 -7.54 1.86
CA ARG A 556 13.68 -6.59 0.91
C ARG A 556 14.72 -7.26 -0.01
N LEU A 557 15.62 -8.06 0.54
CA LEU A 557 16.66 -8.74 -0.25
C LEU A 557 16.05 -9.81 -1.18
N TYR A 558 14.98 -10.49 -0.75
CA TYR A 558 14.32 -11.49 -1.59
C TYR A 558 13.56 -10.87 -2.77
N MET A 559 13.06 -9.63 -2.62
CA MET A 559 12.44 -8.89 -3.72
C MET A 559 13.36 -8.78 -4.95
N ASP A 560 14.67 -8.61 -4.74
CA ASP A 560 15.66 -8.58 -5.83
C ASP A 560 15.68 -9.88 -6.64
N PHE A 561 15.52 -11.04 -6.00
CA PHE A 561 15.46 -12.30 -6.72
C PHE A 561 14.23 -12.40 -7.61
N LEU A 562 13.06 -11.98 -7.12
CA LEU A 562 11.82 -12.00 -7.89
C LEU A 562 11.90 -11.02 -9.08
N ARG A 563 12.47 -9.84 -8.87
CA ARG A 563 12.74 -8.88 -9.93
C ARG A 563 13.63 -9.47 -11.03
N LEU A 564 14.79 -10.00 -10.64
CA LEU A 564 15.75 -10.58 -11.58
C LEU A 564 15.15 -11.77 -12.36
N GLU A 565 14.23 -12.51 -11.73
CA GLU A 565 13.52 -13.61 -12.40
C GLU A 565 12.55 -13.08 -13.45
N GLY A 566 11.74 -12.06 -13.12
CA GLY A 566 10.83 -11.42 -14.08
C GLY A 566 11.57 -10.78 -15.26
N GLU A 567 12.70 -10.11 -14.98
CA GLU A 567 13.60 -9.55 -16.00
C GLU A 567 14.20 -10.64 -16.90
N ALA A 568 14.68 -11.74 -16.31
CA ALA A 568 15.26 -12.86 -17.06
C ALA A 568 14.21 -13.55 -17.97
N ASN A 569 12.96 -13.64 -17.50
CA ASN A 569 11.87 -14.15 -18.31
C ASN A 569 11.62 -13.27 -19.54
N PHE A 570 11.63 -11.95 -19.38
CA PHE A 570 11.52 -11.03 -20.52
C PHE A 570 12.70 -11.19 -21.48
N LEU A 571 13.92 -11.23 -20.96
CA LEU A 571 15.14 -11.38 -21.78
C LEU A 571 15.14 -12.69 -22.58
N ALA A 572 14.46 -13.74 -22.12
CA ALA A 572 14.37 -15.01 -22.84
C ALA A 572 13.71 -14.90 -24.22
N PHE A 573 12.85 -13.91 -24.43
CA PHE A 573 12.22 -13.62 -25.72
C PHE A 573 13.18 -12.98 -26.74
N LEU A 574 14.25 -12.35 -26.28
CA LEU A 574 15.27 -11.72 -27.13
C LEU A 574 16.23 -12.75 -27.76
N PRO A 575 16.92 -12.43 -28.86
CA PRO A 575 18.01 -13.26 -29.37
C PRO A 575 19.11 -13.49 -28.31
N PRO A 576 19.64 -14.72 -28.15
CA PRO A 576 20.62 -15.05 -27.10
C PRO A 576 21.81 -14.11 -27.02
N LYS A 577 22.34 -13.70 -28.16
CA LYS A 577 23.51 -12.79 -28.26
C LYS A 577 23.27 -11.39 -27.71
N SER A 578 22.00 -10.92 -27.67
CA SER A 578 21.65 -9.57 -27.20
C SER A 578 21.29 -9.52 -25.72
N ARG A 579 20.87 -10.65 -25.11
CA ARG A 579 20.38 -10.72 -23.72
C ARG A 579 21.36 -10.13 -22.70
N SER A 580 22.63 -10.55 -22.79
CA SER A 580 23.67 -10.09 -21.87
C SER A 580 23.97 -8.59 -22.03
N GLU A 581 23.94 -8.06 -23.24
CA GLU A 581 24.17 -6.63 -23.51
C GLU A 581 23.00 -5.80 -22.97
N VAL A 582 21.77 -6.19 -23.27
CA VAL A 582 20.56 -5.53 -22.76
C VAL A 582 20.56 -5.53 -21.23
N HIS A 583 20.78 -6.69 -20.60
CA HIS A 583 20.80 -6.80 -19.15
C HIS A 583 21.90 -5.96 -18.49
N LYS A 584 23.11 -5.94 -19.06
CA LYS A 584 24.21 -5.08 -18.58
C LYS A 584 23.87 -3.60 -18.68
N SER A 585 23.14 -3.18 -19.72
CA SER A 585 22.71 -1.79 -19.86
C SER A 585 21.80 -1.32 -18.72
N TRP A 586 21.03 -2.24 -18.12
CA TRP A 586 20.16 -1.96 -16.96
C TRP A 586 20.93 -1.78 -15.66
N TYR A 587 22.08 -2.46 -15.52
CA TYR A 587 22.84 -2.59 -14.27
C TYR A 587 24.26 -2.01 -14.35
N GLN A 588 24.46 -0.92 -15.07
CA GLN A 588 25.81 -0.35 -15.35
C GLN A 588 26.63 0.00 -14.10
N LYS A 589 25.96 0.37 -13.00
CA LYS A 589 26.60 0.71 -11.71
C LYS A 589 26.51 -0.40 -10.67
N ALA A 590 26.06 -1.60 -11.05
CA ALA A 590 25.91 -2.72 -10.12
C ALA A 590 27.30 -3.18 -9.59
N GLY A 591 27.35 -3.52 -8.30
CA GLY A 591 28.53 -4.05 -7.67
C GLY A 591 28.97 -5.41 -8.25
N PRO A 592 30.24 -5.82 -8.04
CA PRO A 592 30.79 -7.05 -8.62
C PRO A 592 30.04 -8.32 -8.17
N GLU A 593 29.46 -8.33 -6.99
CA GLU A 593 28.69 -9.47 -6.46
C GLU A 593 27.40 -9.69 -7.24
N LEU A 594 26.62 -8.63 -7.47
CA LEU A 594 25.39 -8.69 -8.27
C LEU A 594 25.73 -9.04 -9.72
N THR A 595 26.77 -8.42 -10.28
CA THR A 595 27.26 -8.71 -11.64
C THR A 595 27.65 -10.19 -11.78
N SER A 596 28.35 -10.75 -10.79
CA SER A 596 28.74 -12.17 -10.76
C SER A 596 27.51 -13.08 -10.63
N PHE A 597 26.54 -12.71 -9.79
CA PHE A 597 25.28 -13.45 -9.65
C PHE A 597 24.52 -13.47 -10.98
N MET A 598 24.34 -12.33 -11.62
CA MET A 598 23.63 -12.18 -12.88
C MET A 598 24.32 -12.96 -14.02
N GLN A 599 25.64 -12.83 -14.16
CA GLN A 599 26.41 -13.53 -15.20
C GLN A 599 26.47 -15.04 -14.96
N GLY A 600 26.49 -15.47 -13.69
CA GLY A 600 26.62 -16.87 -13.33
C GLY A 600 25.32 -17.67 -13.37
N LYS A 601 24.18 -17.06 -13.07
CA LYS A 601 22.93 -17.78 -12.79
C LYS A 601 21.72 -17.35 -13.64
N VAL A 602 21.60 -16.08 -13.96
CA VAL A 602 20.40 -15.51 -14.58
C VAL A 602 20.48 -15.50 -16.11
N ASN A 603 21.68 -15.45 -16.71
CA ASN A 603 21.88 -15.30 -18.16
C ASN A 603 22.41 -16.57 -18.85
N LYS A 604 22.21 -17.76 -18.25
CA LYS A 604 22.67 -19.02 -18.88
C LYS A 604 21.65 -19.66 -19.82
N PHE A 605 20.51 -19.02 -20.06
CA PHE A 605 19.59 -19.50 -21.07
C PHE A 605 20.07 -19.03 -22.44
N ASP A 606 20.79 -19.89 -23.13
CA ASP A 606 21.46 -19.58 -24.40
C ASP A 606 20.65 -20.06 -25.65
N GLN A 607 19.52 -20.72 -25.41
CA GLN A 607 18.68 -21.24 -26.50
C GLN A 607 17.93 -20.09 -27.20
N PRO A 608 17.76 -20.16 -28.54
CA PRO A 608 16.99 -19.16 -29.27
C PRO A 608 15.50 -19.21 -28.88
N SER A 609 14.84 -18.05 -28.90
CA SER A 609 13.38 -17.98 -29.00
C SER A 609 12.96 -18.31 -30.45
N GLY A 610 11.69 -18.70 -30.66
CA GLY A 610 11.15 -18.88 -31.98
C GLY A 610 10.76 -17.56 -32.68
N ILE A 611 11.15 -16.40 -32.11
CA ILE A 611 10.79 -15.08 -32.59
C ILE A 611 11.79 -14.61 -33.65
N GLU A 612 11.28 -14.21 -34.81
CA GLU A 612 12.05 -13.61 -35.88
C GLU A 612 12.08 -12.09 -35.74
N PHE A 613 13.26 -11.50 -35.78
CA PHE A 613 13.48 -10.07 -35.71
C PHE A 613 13.96 -9.52 -37.05
N THR A 614 13.41 -8.38 -37.44
CA THR A 614 13.72 -7.71 -38.72
C THR A 614 14.78 -6.61 -38.54
N THR A 615 14.97 -6.10 -37.33
CA THR A 615 15.90 -5.04 -37.03
C THR A 615 17.01 -5.51 -36.05
N LYS A 616 17.97 -4.62 -35.75
CA LYS A 616 18.96 -4.85 -34.69
C LYS A 616 18.56 -4.25 -33.35
N ASN A 617 17.46 -3.50 -33.31
CA ASN A 617 16.89 -2.93 -32.12
C ASN A 617 15.90 -3.93 -31.51
N TYR A 618 16.42 -5.09 -31.13
CA TYR A 618 15.63 -6.24 -30.73
C TYR A 618 14.62 -5.95 -29.61
N LYS A 619 15.00 -5.13 -28.62
CA LYS A 619 14.15 -4.83 -27.47
C LYS A 619 12.94 -3.96 -27.89
N GLU A 620 13.17 -2.93 -28.64
CA GLU A 620 12.14 -2.05 -29.17
C GLU A 620 11.18 -2.81 -30.08
N GLU A 621 11.70 -3.63 -31.00
CA GLU A 621 10.90 -4.47 -31.89
C GLU A 621 10.07 -5.49 -31.11
N LEU A 622 10.60 -6.07 -30.02
CA LEU A 622 9.85 -6.97 -29.14
C LEU A 622 8.70 -6.24 -28.44
N PHE A 623 8.92 -5.01 -27.97
CA PHE A 623 7.85 -4.19 -27.39
C PHE A 623 6.73 -3.89 -28.39
N ASP A 624 7.08 -3.61 -29.64
CA ASP A 624 6.10 -3.39 -30.71
C ASP A 624 5.29 -4.68 -30.99
N MET A 625 5.94 -5.84 -31.03
CA MET A 625 5.27 -7.14 -31.18
C MET A 625 4.31 -7.43 -30.01
N PHE A 626 4.71 -7.19 -28.78
CA PHE A 626 3.86 -7.34 -27.59
C PHE A 626 2.69 -6.35 -27.62
N ALA A 627 2.92 -5.10 -28.02
CA ALA A 627 1.87 -4.10 -28.12
C ALA A 627 0.81 -4.47 -29.17
N GLU A 628 1.21 -5.01 -30.33
CA GLU A 628 0.27 -5.50 -31.35
C GLU A 628 -0.50 -6.74 -30.88
N HIS A 629 0.18 -7.70 -30.23
CA HIS A 629 -0.44 -8.91 -29.66
C HIS A 629 -1.51 -8.57 -28.60
N LEU A 630 -1.25 -7.55 -27.78
CA LEU A 630 -2.13 -7.11 -26.69
C LEU A 630 -3.16 -6.04 -27.09
N LYS A 631 -3.21 -5.65 -28.36
CA LYS A 631 -3.98 -4.49 -28.84
C LYS A 631 -5.47 -4.54 -28.49
N SER A 632 -6.07 -5.73 -28.49
CA SER A 632 -7.51 -5.92 -28.23
C SER A 632 -7.90 -5.61 -26.79
N VAL A 633 -6.96 -5.72 -25.84
CA VAL A 633 -7.19 -5.57 -24.40
C VAL A 633 -6.57 -4.30 -23.81
N GLN A 634 -6.00 -3.42 -24.65
CA GLN A 634 -5.44 -2.15 -24.18
C GLN A 634 -6.54 -1.17 -23.78
N PRO A 635 -6.62 -0.75 -22.49
CA PRO A 635 -7.62 0.23 -22.05
C PRO A 635 -7.40 1.58 -22.73
N ASN A 636 -8.46 2.37 -22.78
CA ASN A 636 -8.41 3.72 -23.34
C ASN A 636 -8.32 4.81 -22.25
N GLU A 637 -8.54 4.46 -21.01
CA GLU A 637 -8.74 5.38 -19.88
C GLU A 637 -7.67 6.49 -19.81
N TYR A 638 -6.40 6.14 -20.06
CA TYR A 638 -5.27 7.09 -19.92
C TYR A 638 -4.85 7.74 -21.23
N LYS A 639 -5.59 7.55 -22.31
CA LYS A 639 -5.20 8.06 -23.64
C LYS A 639 -5.69 9.49 -23.85
N ILE A 640 -4.76 10.39 -24.16
CA ILE A 640 -5.06 11.82 -24.45
C ILE A 640 -6.12 11.96 -25.55
N LYS A 641 -6.15 11.03 -26.52
CA LYS A 641 -7.11 11.04 -27.63
C LYS A 641 -8.58 11.01 -27.18
N ASP A 642 -8.85 10.45 -25.99
CA ASP A 642 -10.20 10.27 -25.47
C ASP A 642 -10.70 11.48 -24.63
N SER A 643 -9.84 12.49 -24.41
CA SER A 643 -10.25 13.76 -23.84
C SER A 643 -11.22 14.53 -24.74
N LYS A 644 -11.95 15.51 -24.19
CA LYS A 644 -12.88 16.39 -24.93
C LYS A 644 -12.20 17.52 -25.67
N LEU A 645 -10.87 17.65 -25.54
CA LEU A 645 -10.10 18.70 -26.23
C LEU A 645 -10.22 18.61 -27.76
N SER A 646 -10.00 19.73 -28.43
CA SER A 646 -9.87 19.77 -29.89
C SER A 646 -8.70 18.90 -30.36
N HIS A 647 -8.77 18.40 -31.59
CA HIS A 647 -7.70 17.58 -32.17
C HIS A 647 -6.32 18.27 -32.12
N ASN A 648 -6.29 19.59 -32.39
CA ASN A 648 -5.07 20.39 -32.33
C ASN A 648 -4.50 20.47 -30.89
N ASN A 649 -5.36 20.68 -29.89
CA ASN A 649 -4.94 20.79 -28.50
C ASN A 649 -4.48 19.45 -27.92
N LYS A 650 -5.09 18.32 -28.34
CA LYS A 650 -4.59 16.97 -28.04
C LYS A 650 -3.17 16.76 -28.59
N ALA A 651 -2.94 17.14 -29.84
CA ALA A 651 -1.63 17.03 -30.49
C ALA A 651 -0.59 17.92 -29.78
N LEU A 652 -0.95 19.15 -29.41
CA LEU A 652 -0.07 20.05 -28.68
C LEU A 652 0.29 19.48 -27.28
N LEU A 653 -0.67 19.01 -26.50
CA LEU A 653 -0.38 18.41 -25.19
C LEU A 653 0.50 17.17 -25.32
N ALA A 654 0.29 16.35 -26.35
CA ALA A 654 1.12 15.17 -26.60
C ALA A 654 2.60 15.52 -26.83
N GLU A 655 2.92 16.76 -27.26
CA GLU A 655 4.31 17.21 -27.40
C GLU A 655 5.07 17.23 -26.06
N LEU A 656 4.37 17.31 -24.92
CA LEU A 656 5.01 17.23 -23.60
C LEU A 656 5.70 15.88 -23.41
N ASN A 657 5.21 14.78 -23.98
CA ASN A 657 5.86 13.47 -23.94
C ASN A 657 7.25 13.45 -24.61
N LYS A 658 7.63 14.49 -25.34
CA LYS A 658 8.96 14.61 -25.97
C LYS A 658 10.01 15.25 -25.06
N LEU A 659 9.62 15.71 -23.88
CA LEU A 659 10.57 16.26 -22.91
C LEU A 659 11.43 15.13 -22.35
N GLN A 660 12.75 15.29 -22.46
CA GLN A 660 13.73 14.28 -22.06
C GLN A 660 14.97 14.94 -21.44
N GLY A 661 15.76 14.15 -20.74
CA GLY A 661 17.01 14.55 -20.14
C GLY A 661 16.84 15.62 -19.08
N PHE A 662 17.73 16.57 -19.01
CA PHE A 662 17.72 17.64 -18.01
C PHE A 662 16.45 18.49 -18.03
N SER A 663 15.81 18.65 -19.18
CA SER A 663 14.54 19.38 -19.27
C SER A 663 13.40 18.63 -18.55
N ALA A 664 13.43 17.32 -18.55
CA ALA A 664 12.49 16.51 -17.77
C ALA A 664 12.88 16.48 -16.27
N SER A 665 14.17 16.40 -15.95
CA SER A 665 14.66 16.22 -14.57
C SER A 665 14.33 17.37 -13.61
N ILE A 666 14.11 18.57 -14.11
CA ILE A 666 13.75 19.74 -13.29
C ILE A 666 12.24 19.89 -13.05
N LEU A 667 11.41 19.07 -13.72
CA LEU A 667 9.98 19.06 -13.49
C LEU A 667 9.66 18.33 -12.17
N PRO A 668 8.55 18.70 -11.50
CA PRO A 668 8.02 17.92 -10.39
C PRO A 668 7.78 16.46 -10.77
N GLU A 669 7.83 15.54 -9.82
CA GLU A 669 7.58 14.12 -10.10
C GLU A 669 6.18 13.87 -10.60
N LEU A 670 5.21 14.61 -10.03
CA LEU A 670 3.80 14.45 -10.36
C LEU A 670 3.13 15.83 -10.45
N SER A 671 2.69 16.20 -11.65
CA SER A 671 1.97 17.45 -11.86
C SER A 671 0.55 17.18 -12.37
N MET A 672 -0.46 17.74 -11.72
CA MET A 672 -1.85 17.69 -12.19
C MET A 672 -2.14 18.94 -13.02
N ILE A 673 -2.66 18.73 -14.22
CA ILE A 673 -3.04 19.80 -15.16
C ILE A 673 -4.57 19.76 -15.31
N MET A 674 -5.22 20.79 -14.81
CA MET A 674 -6.65 21.03 -15.02
C MET A 674 -6.83 21.99 -16.18
N VAL A 675 -7.52 21.55 -17.24
CA VAL A 675 -7.79 22.35 -18.43
C VAL A 675 -9.25 22.77 -18.42
N GLU A 676 -9.49 24.07 -18.30
CA GLU A 676 -10.81 24.68 -18.51
C GLU A 676 -11.15 24.66 -19.99
N LEU A 677 -12.27 24.01 -20.34
CA LEU A 677 -12.77 23.97 -21.69
C LEU A 677 -13.59 25.21 -22.02
N GLU A 678 -13.51 25.69 -23.26
CA GLU A 678 -14.29 26.84 -23.71
C GLU A 678 -15.80 26.59 -23.76
N ASN A 679 -16.22 25.33 -23.92
CA ASN A 679 -17.60 24.94 -24.15
C ASN A 679 -18.13 23.91 -23.14
N SER A 680 -17.53 23.78 -21.96
CA SER A 680 -17.96 22.84 -20.93
C SER A 680 -17.63 23.37 -19.54
N ASP A 681 -18.58 23.27 -18.63
CA ASP A 681 -18.37 23.59 -17.20
C ASP A 681 -17.52 22.53 -16.47
N THR A 682 -17.29 21.37 -17.08
CA THR A 682 -16.47 20.31 -16.52
C THR A 682 -15.07 20.38 -17.14
N PRO A 683 -14.01 20.63 -16.35
CA PRO A 683 -12.64 20.66 -16.86
C PRO A 683 -12.17 19.27 -17.25
N GLU A 684 -11.17 19.22 -18.11
CA GLU A 684 -10.41 17.99 -18.38
C GLU A 684 -9.19 17.94 -17.47
N ILE A 685 -8.90 16.75 -16.94
CA ILE A 685 -7.78 16.53 -16.05
C ILE A 685 -6.72 15.71 -16.76
N PHE A 686 -5.47 16.12 -16.63
CA PHE A 686 -4.31 15.36 -17.10
C PHE A 686 -3.28 15.27 -15.98
N THR A 687 -2.51 14.21 -15.99
CA THR A 687 -1.37 14.05 -15.09
C THR A 687 -0.10 13.93 -15.92
N LEU A 688 0.88 14.77 -15.59
CA LEU A 688 2.23 14.70 -16.14
C LEU A 688 3.13 14.00 -15.09
N VAL A 689 3.62 12.82 -15.43
CA VAL A 689 4.51 12.02 -14.59
C VAL A 689 5.93 12.17 -15.10
N ARG A 690 6.85 12.58 -14.25
CA ARG A 690 8.29 12.51 -14.51
C ARG A 690 8.79 11.13 -14.18
N ASN A 691 9.32 10.43 -15.16
CA ASN A 691 9.98 9.15 -14.98
C ASN A 691 11.47 9.39 -14.71
N SER A 692 11.84 9.32 -13.45
CA SER A 692 13.22 9.51 -13.01
C SER A 692 14.08 8.32 -13.38
N ALA A 693 15.06 8.51 -14.25
CA ALA A 693 15.93 7.44 -14.68
C ALA A 693 17.01 7.12 -13.63
N HIS A 694 17.20 5.83 -13.38
CA HIS A 694 18.20 5.29 -12.48
C HIS A 694 18.90 4.09 -13.11
N TYR A 695 20.13 3.81 -12.68
CA TYR A 695 20.73 2.50 -12.91
C TYR A 695 20.20 1.52 -11.86
N ASN A 696 19.76 0.34 -12.30
CA ASN A 696 19.30 -0.69 -11.37
C ASN A 696 20.47 -1.15 -10.51
N VAL A 697 20.24 -1.22 -9.22
CA VAL A 697 21.22 -1.65 -8.21
C VAL A 697 20.51 -2.48 -7.15
N ASN A 698 21.25 -3.17 -6.33
CA ASN A 698 20.76 -3.86 -5.13
C ASN A 698 21.09 -3.13 -3.83
N SER A 699 21.52 -1.87 -3.92
CA SER A 699 21.82 -1.05 -2.74
C SER A 699 20.52 -0.65 -2.04
N LEU A 700 20.52 -0.74 -0.72
CA LEU A 700 19.41 -0.28 0.14
C LEU A 700 19.49 1.22 0.43
N PHE A 701 20.64 1.84 0.12
CA PHE A 701 20.95 3.22 0.47
C PHE A 701 21.56 3.93 -0.73
N PHE A 702 21.50 5.25 -0.72
CA PHE A 702 22.14 6.11 -1.73
C PHE A 702 21.55 5.93 -3.14
N GLU A 703 20.24 5.82 -3.23
CA GLU A 703 19.56 5.69 -4.51
C GLU A 703 19.85 6.86 -5.44
N GLU A 704 19.91 8.08 -4.92
CA GLU A 704 20.21 9.29 -5.68
C GLU A 704 21.58 9.25 -6.37
N ASP A 705 22.53 8.50 -5.83
CA ASP A 705 23.86 8.32 -6.47
C ASP A 705 23.77 7.54 -7.79
N ASN A 706 22.64 6.88 -8.04
CA ASN A 706 22.38 6.08 -9.23
C ASN A 706 21.49 6.80 -10.26
N ARG A 707 21.18 8.08 -10.05
CA ARG A 707 20.41 8.90 -10.99
C ARG A 707 21.12 9.03 -12.33
N ASP A 708 20.32 9.01 -13.38
CA ASP A 708 20.74 9.17 -14.78
C ASP A 708 19.90 10.26 -15.46
N PHE A 709 20.11 11.50 -15.03
CA PHE A 709 19.31 12.67 -15.46
C PHE A 709 19.20 12.84 -16.98
N GLN A 710 20.14 12.30 -17.76
CA GLN A 710 20.11 12.38 -19.21
C GLN A 710 19.03 11.50 -19.84
N ASN A 711 18.59 10.48 -19.13
CA ASN A 711 17.56 9.55 -19.55
C ASN A 711 16.22 9.76 -18.86
N ASP A 712 16.08 10.82 -18.04
CA ASP A 712 14.77 11.23 -17.52
C ASP A 712 13.82 11.54 -18.69
N ASN A 713 12.57 11.17 -18.53
CA ASN A 713 11.51 11.47 -19.48
C ASN A 713 10.19 11.74 -18.77
N VAL A 714 9.19 12.17 -19.51
CA VAL A 714 7.87 12.39 -18.95
C VAL A 714 6.81 11.59 -19.69
N THR A 715 5.77 11.25 -18.97
CA THR A 715 4.56 10.65 -19.54
C THR A 715 3.37 11.53 -19.18
N LEU A 716 2.64 11.99 -20.19
CA LEU A 716 1.38 12.69 -20.00
C LEU A 716 0.23 11.69 -20.19
N VAL A 717 -0.64 11.59 -19.21
CA VAL A 717 -1.85 10.76 -19.25
C VAL A 717 -3.10 11.61 -19.10
N HIS A 718 -4.20 11.16 -19.72
CA HIS A 718 -5.53 11.71 -19.46
C HIS A 718 -6.06 11.16 -18.14
N GLY A 719 -6.68 11.99 -17.29
CA GLY A 719 -7.19 11.61 -15.99
C GLY A 719 -6.19 11.76 -14.84
N LEU A 720 -6.57 11.25 -13.69
CA LEU A 720 -5.79 11.31 -12.46
C LEU A 720 -4.89 10.09 -12.35
N LEU A 721 -3.62 10.32 -12.11
CA LEU A 721 -2.64 9.31 -11.78
C LEU A 721 -1.84 9.74 -10.55
N GLY A 722 -1.66 8.81 -9.60
CA GLY A 722 -0.97 9.11 -8.34
C GLY A 722 -1.87 9.79 -7.30
N SER A 723 -1.34 9.93 -6.08
CA SER A 723 -2.11 10.34 -4.91
C SER A 723 -1.75 11.72 -4.39
N TYR A 724 -0.53 12.17 -4.66
CA TYR A 724 0.06 13.38 -4.07
C TYR A 724 0.77 14.18 -5.15
N PRO A 725 0.03 14.94 -6.00
CA PRO A 725 0.66 15.81 -6.97
C PRO A 725 1.46 16.90 -6.27
N ASP A 726 2.69 17.14 -6.75
CA ASP A 726 3.56 18.18 -6.23
C ASP A 726 3.09 19.56 -6.66
N VAL A 727 2.46 19.64 -7.84
CA VAL A 727 2.00 20.88 -8.47
C VAL A 727 0.65 20.69 -9.13
N PHE A 728 -0.19 21.72 -9.00
CA PHE A 728 -1.47 21.86 -9.69
C PHE A 728 -1.35 22.99 -10.70
N TRP A 729 -1.55 22.70 -11.99
CA TRP A 729 -1.57 23.68 -13.04
C TRP A 729 -3.00 23.89 -13.52
N HIS A 730 -3.44 25.12 -13.48
CA HIS A 730 -4.73 25.51 -14.00
C HIS A 730 -4.51 26.24 -15.34
N VAL A 731 -5.05 25.69 -16.42
CA VAL A 731 -4.79 26.13 -17.78
C VAL A 731 -6.11 26.28 -18.53
N LYS A 732 -6.31 27.41 -19.22
CA LYS A 732 -7.41 27.55 -20.17
C LYS A 732 -7.08 26.81 -21.47
N GLU A 733 -8.06 26.23 -22.12
CA GLU A 733 -7.86 25.49 -23.38
C GLU A 733 -7.10 26.35 -24.44
N ALA A 734 -7.39 27.66 -24.53
CA ALA A 734 -6.70 28.59 -25.41
C ALA A 734 -5.20 28.80 -25.08
N ASP A 735 -4.77 28.51 -23.87
CA ASP A 735 -3.39 28.72 -23.40
C ASP A 735 -2.52 27.46 -23.45
N ILE A 736 -3.04 26.32 -23.93
CA ILE A 736 -2.29 25.06 -24.06
C ILE A 736 -1.00 25.25 -24.87
N ALA A 737 -1.08 25.97 -25.99
CA ALA A 737 0.09 26.24 -26.82
C ALA A 737 1.20 27.02 -26.05
N LYS A 738 0.83 27.95 -25.15
CA LYS A 738 1.77 28.68 -24.30
C LYS A 738 2.40 27.77 -23.23
N LEU A 739 1.59 26.88 -22.64
CA LEU A 739 2.09 25.90 -21.66
C LEU A 739 3.17 25.03 -22.31
N VAL A 740 2.86 24.43 -23.45
CA VAL A 740 3.79 23.54 -24.19
C VAL A 740 5.05 24.29 -24.62
N ALA A 741 4.90 25.49 -25.18
CA ALA A 741 6.06 26.31 -25.54
C ALA A 741 6.96 26.62 -24.34
N LYS A 742 6.38 27.00 -23.19
CA LYS A 742 7.14 27.25 -21.97
C LYS A 742 7.86 26.00 -21.45
N ALA A 743 7.19 24.85 -21.47
CA ALA A 743 7.82 23.59 -21.08
C ALA A 743 9.02 23.23 -21.99
N GLN A 744 8.92 23.51 -23.29
CA GLN A 744 10.00 23.29 -24.26
C GLN A 744 11.13 24.34 -24.21
N GLU A 745 10.87 25.53 -23.68
CA GLU A 745 11.88 26.57 -23.44
C GLU A 745 12.81 26.23 -22.26
N ILE A 746 12.44 25.30 -21.41
CA ILE A 746 13.29 24.79 -20.33
C ILE A 746 14.45 24.03 -20.97
N LYS A 747 15.42 24.78 -21.46
CA LYS A 747 16.70 24.24 -21.95
C LYS A 747 17.76 24.56 -20.91
N THR A 748 18.53 23.58 -20.57
CA THR A 748 19.73 23.76 -19.74
C THR A 748 20.78 24.58 -20.46
#